data_0ab80124ff9cb9edf4931f663bd1ad9f
#
_entry.id   0ab80124ff9cb9edf4931f663bd1ad9f
#
_cell.length_a   1.000
_cell.length_b   1.000
_cell.length_c   1.000
_cell.angle_alpha   90.00
_cell.angle_beta   90.00
_cell.angle_gamma   90.00
#
_symmetry.space_group_name_H-M   'P 1'
#
loop_
_entity.id
_entity.type
_entity.pdbx_description
1 polymer ?
#
loop_
_entity_poly.entity_id
_entity_poly.type
_entity_poly.pdbx_seq_one_letter_code
_entity_poly.pdbx_strand_id
1 'polypeptide(L)'
;MATSVEGSKPVIKVFVATTVMLTFISFWRASAIVLSDLASSAYYAGGDAEKVIGKSAPWFILAVMLFSYAVRALYIESSSMFVRGGVYRVVKEAMGGTLAKFSVSALLFDYVLTGPISAVSAGQYLAGFIKDMGLYLHRPLNFSDDHFAAGLAVVVVGYFWWKNTQGMHESSQKALQIMVITTVMVVILLIWCTITVLRAPIQLPPNPLHSGVVPLNKDSLGWLNGTWFSHITWIILFVGFGHSVLAMSGEETLAQVNREIEHPKLKNLEKTGLVIFIYSLLFTSLVSFFAVMIIPDKVRPDYFANLIGGIAMYLVGPTSLKLLFHGFVVLVGVLILAGAQNTSIVGANGVLNRVAEDGVLTSWFQKPHNRFGTSYRIINLIVGLQLLTIILSRGNVYMLAALYAFGVIWSFAMKSIAVLVLRFTEPGNRAWKVPGNIHIGKTEIPVGLILISAVLLVTAVVNLFTKYEATIAGVLFSGVFFTIFTISERHVTKERHGKPEQLDQFRVYGNQELGSGAMGVREANILVAVRDPRNLYYLRQVLAHTDTTKQDVVVMSARLYHREHSFSGSAVMEASQVFDHYEQELFTAAVAVAEKEGKPISLLVVPATDVFEAIMVTAQRLGSARVICGLSNKLSADEQAKLTGDAWERLPEPRPRITLEVCAPEGTVREYNIGPHNPRLRPQDVELMHKLWLNITTDPKFAGAHHYHIVALALEELQRELSTEQRGDLLQKLQDEMVRSDPKRPDSN
;
A
#
# COMPACT_ATOMS: atom_id res chain seq x y z
N MET A 1 -34.50 37.34 -37.46
CA MET A 1 -33.33 36.91 -36.72
C MET A 1 -33.79 36.47 -35.35
N ALA A 2 -34.01 35.20 -35.15
CA ALA A 2 -34.33 34.62 -33.84
C ALA A 2 -33.07 33.86 -33.39
N THR A 3 -32.34 34.43 -32.46
CA THR A 3 -31.21 33.79 -31.78
C THR A 3 -31.73 32.69 -30.88
N SER A 4 -31.48 31.45 -31.24
CA SER A 4 -31.67 30.26 -30.38
C SER A 4 -30.81 30.43 -29.13
N VAL A 5 -31.42 30.63 -27.98
CA VAL A 5 -30.79 30.49 -26.69
C VAL A 5 -30.56 29.00 -26.48
N GLU A 6 -29.36 28.55 -26.72
CA GLU A 6 -28.90 27.22 -26.23
C GLU A 6 -29.01 27.22 -24.73
N GLY A 7 -30.02 26.51 -24.19
CA GLY A 7 -30.17 26.28 -22.76
C GLY A 7 -28.93 25.57 -22.21
N SER A 8 -28.12 26.28 -21.43
CA SER A 8 -26.99 25.69 -20.72
C SER A 8 -27.51 24.53 -19.85
N LYS A 9 -27.04 23.30 -20.17
CA LYS A 9 -27.34 22.12 -19.36
C LYS A 9 -26.97 22.39 -17.89
N PRO A 10 -27.83 22.08 -16.92
CA PRO A 10 -27.49 22.31 -15.52
C PRO A 10 -26.20 21.58 -15.17
N VAL A 11 -25.20 22.35 -14.71
CA VAL A 11 -23.90 21.80 -14.32
C VAL A 11 -24.09 21.11 -12.97
N ILE A 12 -24.02 19.78 -12.96
CA ILE A 12 -24.07 19.01 -11.71
C ILE A 12 -22.68 19.01 -11.13
N LYS A 13 -22.53 19.62 -9.97
CA LYS A 13 -21.30 19.69 -9.23
C LYS A 13 -21.19 18.49 -8.30
N VAL A 14 -20.08 17.76 -8.40
CA VAL A 14 -19.79 16.56 -7.62
C VAL A 14 -18.52 16.73 -6.81
N PHE A 15 -18.35 15.87 -5.81
CA PHE A 15 -17.17 15.82 -4.98
C PHE A 15 -16.40 14.53 -5.29
N VAL A 16 -15.17 14.66 -5.80
CA VAL A 16 -14.29 13.54 -6.06
C VAL A 16 -13.39 13.36 -4.85
N ALA A 17 -13.45 12.19 -4.23
CA ALA A 17 -12.55 11.82 -3.15
C ALA A 17 -11.39 11.00 -3.71
N THR A 18 -10.16 11.40 -3.40
CA THR A 18 -8.95 10.66 -3.77
C THR A 18 -8.14 10.33 -2.54
N THR A 19 -7.48 9.20 -2.58
CA THR A 19 -6.51 8.80 -1.57
C THR A 19 -5.29 8.17 -2.24
N VAL A 20 -4.12 8.36 -1.65
CA VAL A 20 -2.86 7.75 -2.11
C VAL A 20 -2.95 6.22 -2.08
N MET A 21 -3.90 5.69 -1.29
CA MET A 21 -4.12 4.25 -1.10
C MET A 21 -4.61 3.50 -2.35
N LEU A 22 -5.02 4.20 -3.41
CA LEU A 22 -5.53 3.60 -4.65
C LEU A 22 -4.51 3.53 -5.79
N THR A 23 -3.24 3.85 -5.51
CA THR A 23 -2.16 3.68 -6.49
C THR A 23 -1.57 2.29 -6.38
N PHE A 24 -1.76 1.45 -7.41
CA PHE A 24 -1.20 0.10 -7.46
C PHE A 24 0.03 0.06 -8.35
N ILE A 25 1.02 -0.75 -7.94
CA ILE A 25 2.32 -0.87 -8.59
C ILE A 25 2.61 -2.32 -8.98
N SER A 26 3.36 -2.50 -10.07
CA SER A 26 3.82 -3.81 -10.50
C SER A 26 4.81 -4.44 -9.52
N PHE A 27 4.95 -5.77 -9.56
CA PHE A 27 5.90 -6.48 -8.69
C PHE A 27 7.36 -6.03 -8.89
N TRP A 28 7.76 -5.56 -10.07
CA TRP A 28 9.09 -4.97 -10.31
C TRP A 28 9.30 -3.67 -9.53
N ARG A 29 8.30 -2.78 -9.53
CA ARG A 29 8.35 -1.54 -8.76
C ARG A 29 8.29 -1.80 -7.26
N ALA A 30 7.47 -2.77 -6.85
CA ALA A 30 7.42 -3.23 -5.46
C ALA A 30 8.77 -3.80 -5.02
N SER A 31 9.41 -4.67 -5.83
CA SER A 31 10.75 -5.19 -5.57
C SER A 31 11.78 -4.08 -5.45
N ALA A 32 11.72 -3.06 -6.31
CA ALA A 32 12.64 -1.93 -6.27
C ALA A 32 12.52 -1.11 -4.99
N ILE A 33 11.31 -0.89 -4.49
CA ILE A 33 11.10 -0.18 -3.21
C ILE A 33 11.70 -0.99 -2.06
N VAL A 34 11.44 -2.30 -2.00
CA VAL A 34 11.99 -3.17 -0.95
C VAL A 34 13.51 -3.24 -1.06
N LEU A 35 14.07 -3.36 -2.27
CA LEU A 35 15.51 -3.41 -2.48
C LEU A 35 16.21 -2.08 -2.19
N SER A 36 15.52 -0.94 -2.27
CA SER A 36 16.09 0.34 -1.84
C SER A 36 16.47 0.33 -0.35
N ASP A 37 15.76 -0.48 0.44
CA ASP A 37 16.04 -0.69 1.86
C ASP A 37 16.99 -1.89 2.06
N LEU A 38 16.57 -3.09 1.64
CA LEU A 38 17.29 -4.33 1.86
C LEU A 38 18.70 -4.36 1.22
N ALA A 39 18.86 -3.86 -0.01
CA ALA A 39 20.18 -3.86 -0.68
C ALA A 39 21.15 -2.83 -0.07
N SER A 40 20.67 -1.87 0.72
CA SER A 40 21.54 -0.95 1.47
C SER A 40 22.41 -1.70 2.47
N SER A 41 21.91 -2.81 3.05
CA SER A 41 22.64 -3.63 4.02
C SER A 41 23.93 -4.23 3.45
N ALA A 42 24.01 -4.48 2.14
CA ALA A 42 25.24 -4.97 1.50
C ALA A 42 26.42 -4.01 1.64
N TYR A 43 26.17 -2.72 1.86
CA TYR A 43 27.21 -1.70 2.02
C TYR A 43 27.83 -1.65 3.41
N TYR A 44 27.15 -2.13 4.46
CA TYR A 44 27.65 -2.03 5.84
C TYR A 44 27.67 -3.38 6.59
N ALA A 45 26.74 -4.32 6.30
CA ALA A 45 26.64 -5.55 7.09
C ALA A 45 27.87 -6.46 6.97
N GLY A 46 28.52 -6.50 5.80
CA GLY A 46 29.74 -7.29 5.58
C GLY A 46 30.89 -6.85 6.47
N GLY A 47 31.18 -5.56 6.48
CA GLY A 47 32.25 -4.99 7.29
C GLY A 47 31.98 -5.04 8.79
N ASP A 48 30.73 -4.79 9.21
CA ASP A 48 30.33 -4.89 10.61
C ASP A 48 30.48 -6.35 11.14
N ALA A 49 29.99 -7.32 10.38
CA ALA A 49 30.15 -8.73 10.74
C ALA A 49 31.63 -9.17 10.79
N GLU A 50 32.45 -8.75 9.80
CA GLU A 50 33.85 -9.12 9.76
C GLU A 50 34.66 -8.52 10.92
N LYS A 51 34.36 -7.32 11.35
CA LYS A 51 34.98 -6.70 12.52
C LYS A 51 34.79 -7.54 13.78
N VAL A 52 33.67 -8.21 13.91
CA VAL A 52 33.25 -8.98 15.10
C VAL A 52 33.65 -10.44 15.01
N ILE A 53 33.38 -11.08 13.87
CA ILE A 53 33.51 -12.52 13.63
C ILE A 53 34.83 -12.86 12.93
N GLY A 54 35.51 -11.85 12.38
CA GLY A 54 36.70 -12.02 11.56
C GLY A 54 36.38 -12.63 10.19
N LYS A 55 37.35 -13.30 9.59
CA LYS A 55 37.29 -13.84 8.21
C LYS A 55 36.19 -14.88 7.97
N SER A 56 35.56 -15.42 9.03
CA SER A 56 34.46 -16.38 8.92
C SER A 56 33.10 -15.68 8.65
N ALA A 57 33.03 -14.36 8.75
CA ALA A 57 31.80 -13.56 8.55
C ALA A 57 31.01 -13.89 7.28
N PRO A 58 31.64 -14.12 6.10
CA PRO A 58 30.90 -14.45 4.88
C PRO A 58 29.99 -15.68 4.99
N TRP A 59 30.40 -16.70 5.76
CA TRP A 59 29.57 -17.89 5.97
C TRP A 59 28.33 -17.60 6.82
N PHE A 60 28.45 -16.74 7.82
CA PHE A 60 27.32 -16.32 8.64
C PHE A 60 26.36 -15.40 7.85
N ILE A 61 26.90 -14.51 7.04
CA ILE A 61 26.09 -13.68 6.14
C ILE A 61 25.33 -14.56 5.14
N LEU A 62 25.99 -15.55 4.54
CA LEU A 62 25.33 -16.52 3.66
C LEU A 62 24.22 -17.28 4.40
N ALA A 63 24.47 -17.75 5.62
CA ALA A 63 23.47 -18.45 6.44
C ALA A 63 22.27 -17.54 6.75
N VAL A 64 22.49 -16.28 7.11
CA VAL A 64 21.43 -15.27 7.34
C VAL A 64 20.66 -14.99 6.07
N MET A 65 21.35 -14.82 4.93
CA MET A 65 20.68 -14.56 3.65
C MET A 65 19.86 -15.76 3.16
N LEU A 66 20.29 -16.99 3.41
CA LEU A 66 19.48 -18.19 3.14
C LEU A 66 18.27 -18.25 4.09
N PHE A 67 18.46 -17.91 5.36
CA PHE A 67 17.37 -17.86 6.34
C PHE A 67 16.38 -16.71 6.06
N SER A 68 16.81 -15.64 5.39
CA SER A 68 15.91 -14.55 4.99
C SER A 68 14.76 -15.03 4.09
N TYR A 69 14.93 -16.12 3.34
CA TYR A 69 13.83 -16.74 2.61
C TYR A 69 12.71 -17.23 3.54
N ALA A 70 13.07 -17.77 4.69
CA ALA A 70 12.11 -18.22 5.70
C ALA A 70 11.40 -17.05 6.39
N VAL A 71 12.13 -15.96 6.68
CA VAL A 71 11.56 -14.72 7.24
C VAL A 71 10.59 -14.09 6.23
N ARG A 72 10.94 -14.10 4.96
CA ARG A 72 10.08 -13.63 3.87
C ARG A 72 8.79 -14.42 3.74
N ALA A 73 8.86 -15.75 3.88
CA ALA A 73 7.68 -16.60 3.93
C ALA A 73 6.73 -16.21 5.06
N LEU A 74 7.25 -15.85 6.23
CA LEU A 74 6.49 -15.31 7.35
C LEU A 74 5.76 -14.01 6.96
N TYR A 75 6.43 -13.10 6.25
CA TYR A 75 5.83 -11.84 5.79
C TYR A 75 4.74 -12.08 4.75
N ILE A 76 4.90 -13.01 3.82
CA ILE A 76 3.88 -13.38 2.82
C ILE A 76 2.65 -13.95 3.53
N GLU A 77 2.81 -14.87 4.49
CA GLU A 77 1.68 -15.41 5.25
C GLU A 77 0.92 -14.31 5.99
N SER A 78 1.60 -13.46 6.74
CA SER A 78 0.95 -12.37 7.46
C SER A 78 0.24 -11.37 6.52
N SER A 79 0.80 -11.11 5.35
CA SER A 79 0.22 -10.23 4.33
C SER A 79 -0.98 -10.85 3.63
N SER A 80 -1.05 -12.18 3.54
CA SER A 80 -2.24 -12.89 3.03
C SER A 80 -3.45 -12.79 3.97
N MET A 81 -3.19 -12.61 5.27
CA MET A 81 -4.24 -12.42 6.29
C MET A 81 -4.68 -10.97 6.40
N PHE A 82 -3.73 -10.05 6.40
CA PHE A 82 -3.96 -8.62 6.65
C PHE A 82 -3.38 -7.78 5.53
N VAL A 83 -4.24 -7.14 4.74
CA VAL A 83 -3.81 -6.25 3.64
C VAL A 83 -2.98 -5.09 4.17
N ARG A 84 -3.36 -4.55 5.33
CA ARG A 84 -2.66 -3.48 6.07
C ARG A 84 -1.94 -4.07 7.28
N GLY A 85 -1.20 -5.17 7.09
CA GLY A 85 -0.70 -6.05 8.14
C GLY A 85 0.74 -5.83 8.54
N GLY A 86 1.17 -4.61 8.89
CA GLY A 86 2.45 -4.38 9.56
C GLY A 86 2.58 -5.16 10.88
N VAL A 87 3.78 -5.21 11.45
CA VAL A 87 4.08 -5.96 12.70
C VAL A 87 3.08 -5.61 13.82
N TYR A 88 2.78 -4.32 13.99
CA TYR A 88 1.84 -3.83 15.01
C TYR A 88 0.45 -4.50 14.92
N ARG A 89 -0.15 -4.54 13.72
CA ARG A 89 -1.50 -5.12 13.53
C ARG A 89 -1.52 -6.61 13.82
N VAL A 90 -0.54 -7.34 13.30
CA VAL A 90 -0.43 -8.80 13.48
C VAL A 90 -0.26 -9.15 14.97
N VAL A 91 0.60 -8.42 15.68
CA VAL A 91 0.82 -8.62 17.12
C VAL A 91 -0.42 -8.24 17.93
N LYS A 92 -1.13 -7.17 17.56
CA LYS A 92 -2.36 -6.74 18.23
C LYS A 92 -3.47 -7.79 18.15
N GLU A 93 -3.70 -8.36 16.99
CA GLU A 93 -4.70 -9.42 16.79
C GLU A 93 -4.29 -10.73 17.50
N ALA A 94 -3.01 -11.08 17.46
CA ALA A 94 -2.52 -12.32 18.06
C ALA A 94 -2.43 -12.28 19.58
N MET A 95 -1.91 -11.19 20.14
CA MET A 95 -1.45 -11.14 21.53
C MET A 95 -1.98 -9.92 22.31
N GLY A 96 -2.83 -9.11 21.69
CA GLY A 96 -3.48 -7.97 22.33
C GLY A 96 -2.65 -6.67 22.31
N GLY A 97 -3.30 -5.57 22.77
CA GLY A 97 -2.78 -4.21 22.64
C GLY A 97 -1.49 -3.92 23.41
N THR A 98 -1.26 -4.58 24.54
CA THR A 98 -0.06 -4.36 25.37
C THR A 98 1.20 -4.83 24.65
N LEU A 99 1.20 -6.07 24.12
CA LEU A 99 2.33 -6.60 23.37
C LEU A 99 2.49 -5.90 22.02
N ALA A 100 1.41 -5.45 21.43
CA ALA A 100 1.46 -4.65 20.22
C ALA A 100 2.18 -3.31 20.43
N LYS A 101 1.94 -2.62 21.55
CA LYS A 101 2.66 -1.38 21.91
C LYS A 101 4.15 -1.63 22.12
N PHE A 102 4.52 -2.72 22.78
CA PHE A 102 5.92 -3.10 22.94
C PHE A 102 6.57 -3.40 21.57
N SER A 103 5.92 -4.20 20.76
CA SER A 103 6.37 -4.56 19.41
C SER A 103 6.57 -3.33 18.50
N VAL A 104 5.63 -2.38 18.53
CA VAL A 104 5.77 -1.16 17.72
C VAL A 104 6.85 -0.23 18.25
N SER A 105 7.13 -0.23 19.55
CA SER A 105 8.23 0.54 20.13
C SER A 105 9.59 0.01 19.66
N ALA A 106 9.75 -1.33 19.59
CA ALA A 106 10.94 -1.97 19.03
C ALA A 106 11.06 -1.71 17.52
N LEU A 107 9.96 -1.77 16.78
CA LEU A 107 9.93 -1.46 15.34
C LEU A 107 10.24 0.02 15.08
N LEU A 108 9.79 0.93 15.93
CA LEU A 108 10.13 2.35 15.81
C LEU A 108 11.63 2.57 16.02
N PHE A 109 12.25 1.85 16.98
CA PHE A 109 13.69 1.89 17.19
C PHE A 109 14.46 1.43 15.94
N ASP A 110 13.99 0.39 15.29
CA ASP A 110 14.50 -0.08 14.01
C ASP A 110 14.49 1.05 12.96
N TYR A 111 13.36 1.67 12.66
CA TYR A 111 13.28 2.76 11.68
C TYR A 111 14.08 4.01 12.05
N VAL A 112 14.15 4.35 13.33
CA VAL A 112 14.96 5.48 13.80
C VAL A 112 16.44 5.25 13.55
N LEU A 113 16.89 3.99 13.47
CA LEU A 113 18.29 3.62 13.24
C LEU A 113 18.60 3.33 11.77
N THR A 114 17.64 2.80 11.00
CA THR A 114 17.79 2.51 9.56
C THR A 114 18.24 3.74 8.78
N GLY A 115 17.64 4.88 9.05
CA GLY A 115 18.00 6.14 8.39
C GLY A 115 19.44 6.57 8.69
N PRO A 116 19.81 6.80 9.95
CA PRO A 116 21.15 7.18 10.36
C PRO A 116 22.25 6.24 9.86
N ILE A 117 22.09 4.91 10.01
CA ILE A 117 23.14 3.98 9.55
C ILE A 117 23.34 4.08 8.03
N SER A 118 22.25 4.18 7.27
CA SER A 118 22.32 4.32 5.82
C SER A 118 22.97 5.65 5.41
N ALA A 119 22.54 6.77 5.99
CA ALA A 119 23.09 8.08 5.66
C ALA A 119 24.57 8.23 6.07
N VAL A 120 24.96 7.70 7.24
CA VAL A 120 26.35 7.70 7.69
C VAL A 120 27.20 6.78 6.83
N SER A 121 26.71 5.58 6.45
CA SER A 121 27.42 4.69 5.52
C SER A 121 27.65 5.36 4.17
N ALA A 122 26.69 6.10 3.62
CA ALA A 122 26.88 6.87 2.39
C ALA A 122 28.05 7.88 2.55
N GLY A 123 28.13 8.51 3.71
CA GLY A 123 29.24 9.42 4.05
C GLY A 123 30.59 8.71 4.15
N GLN A 124 30.65 7.52 4.74
CA GLN A 124 31.86 6.71 4.85
C GLN A 124 32.38 6.29 3.46
N TYR A 125 31.50 5.84 2.57
CA TYR A 125 31.85 5.51 1.19
C TYR A 125 32.39 6.72 0.42
N LEU A 126 31.75 7.88 0.57
CA LEU A 126 32.22 9.11 -0.08
C LEU A 126 33.56 9.57 0.51
N ALA A 127 33.76 9.50 1.83
CA ALA A 127 35.02 9.83 2.49
C ALA A 127 36.15 8.94 2.01
N GLY A 128 35.93 7.62 1.94
CA GLY A 128 36.92 6.66 1.41
C GLY A 128 37.29 6.97 -0.03
N PHE A 129 36.32 7.25 -0.90
CA PHE A 129 36.60 7.62 -2.29
C PHE A 129 37.41 8.91 -2.41
N ILE A 130 37.08 9.94 -1.63
CA ILE A 130 37.83 11.21 -1.62
C ILE A 130 39.26 10.98 -1.18
N LYS A 131 39.52 10.13 -0.18
CA LYS A 131 40.87 9.78 0.27
C LYS A 131 41.66 9.00 -0.80
N ASP A 132 41.04 7.99 -1.42
CA ASP A 132 41.69 7.23 -2.47
C ASP A 132 41.97 8.07 -3.71
N MET A 133 41.10 9.02 -4.05
CA MET A 133 41.33 10.00 -5.10
C MET A 133 42.49 10.93 -4.72
N GLY A 134 42.55 11.38 -3.47
CA GLY A 134 43.65 12.24 -2.96
C GLY A 134 45.00 11.52 -3.04
N LEU A 135 45.06 10.24 -2.68
CA LEU A 135 46.27 9.41 -2.81
C LEU A 135 46.70 9.26 -4.28
N TYR A 136 45.76 9.03 -5.19
CA TYR A 136 46.04 8.95 -6.63
C TYR A 136 46.58 10.24 -7.21
N LEU A 137 46.07 11.40 -6.74
CA LEU A 137 46.53 12.73 -7.15
C LEU A 137 47.79 13.21 -6.41
N HIS A 138 48.42 12.36 -5.61
CA HIS A 138 49.57 12.70 -4.75
C HIS A 138 49.28 13.87 -3.77
N ARG A 139 48.04 14.04 -3.36
CA ARG A 139 47.58 15.03 -2.39
C ARG A 139 46.76 14.36 -1.28
N PRO A 140 47.38 13.66 -0.34
CA PRO A 140 46.69 12.98 0.74
C PRO A 140 45.86 13.97 1.55
N LEU A 141 44.57 13.67 1.72
CA LEU A 141 43.65 14.48 2.49
C LEU A 141 43.48 13.87 3.88
N ASN A 142 43.74 14.65 4.91
CA ASN A 142 43.61 14.24 6.30
C ASN A 142 42.36 14.87 6.91
N PHE A 143 41.28 14.07 7.05
CA PHE A 143 40.07 14.42 7.77
C PHE A 143 39.48 13.18 8.44
N SER A 144 38.66 13.38 9.46
CA SER A 144 37.96 12.28 10.15
C SER A 144 36.80 11.80 9.30
N ASP A 145 36.80 10.52 8.95
CA ASP A 145 35.74 9.88 8.18
C ASP A 145 34.40 9.95 8.92
N ASP A 146 34.40 9.70 10.23
CA ASP A 146 33.19 9.70 11.04
C ASP A 146 32.55 11.09 11.09
N HIS A 147 33.34 12.15 11.31
CA HIS A 147 32.81 13.51 11.32
C HIS A 147 32.29 13.95 9.94
N PHE A 148 33.00 13.60 8.87
CA PHE A 148 32.53 13.85 7.51
C PHE A 148 31.24 13.12 7.22
N ALA A 149 31.19 11.84 7.57
CA ALA A 149 30.00 11.01 7.38
C ALA A 149 28.80 11.52 8.19
N ALA A 150 29.00 11.93 9.43
CA ALA A 150 27.95 12.55 10.24
C ALA A 150 27.43 13.85 9.62
N GLY A 151 28.32 14.71 9.12
CA GLY A 151 27.95 15.96 8.44
C GLY A 151 27.10 15.70 7.19
N LEU A 152 27.56 14.77 6.33
CA LEU A 152 26.78 14.38 5.14
C LEU A 152 25.43 13.76 5.51
N ALA A 153 25.38 12.90 6.54
CA ALA A 153 24.17 12.28 7.01
C ALA A 153 23.12 13.30 7.45
N VAL A 154 23.53 14.35 8.17
CA VAL A 154 22.63 15.45 8.56
C VAL A 154 22.02 16.14 7.33
N VAL A 155 22.83 16.38 6.29
CA VAL A 155 22.35 16.99 5.04
C VAL A 155 21.35 16.09 4.32
N VAL A 156 21.64 14.79 4.21
CA VAL A 156 20.76 13.81 3.56
C VAL A 156 19.42 13.69 4.33
N VAL A 157 19.48 13.57 5.65
CA VAL A 157 18.26 13.51 6.50
C VAL A 157 17.45 14.79 6.38
N GLY A 158 18.10 15.96 6.39
CA GLY A 158 17.46 17.26 6.20
C GLY A 158 16.78 17.41 4.84
N TYR A 159 17.41 16.92 3.77
CA TYR A 159 16.82 16.89 2.43
C TYR A 159 15.55 16.05 2.37
N PHE A 160 15.58 14.83 2.92
CA PHE A 160 14.40 13.96 2.94
C PHE A 160 13.31 14.43 3.91
N TRP A 161 13.68 15.05 5.04
CA TRP A 161 12.72 15.75 5.88
C TRP A 161 11.93 16.79 5.12
N TRP A 162 12.63 17.68 4.40
CA TRP A 162 12.02 18.72 3.58
C TRP A 162 11.10 18.13 2.52
N LYS A 163 11.56 17.11 1.80
CA LYS A 163 10.81 16.44 0.73
C LYS A 163 9.54 15.73 1.23
N ASN A 164 9.65 14.98 2.30
CA ASN A 164 8.51 14.26 2.88
C ASN A 164 7.49 15.21 3.51
N THR A 165 7.93 16.30 4.13
CA THR A 165 7.04 17.34 4.66
C THR A 165 6.20 17.98 3.57
N GLN A 166 6.75 18.17 2.37
CA GLN A 166 6.01 18.69 1.21
C GLN A 166 5.11 17.63 0.52
N GLY A 167 5.17 16.39 0.93
CA GLY A 167 4.41 15.29 0.31
C GLY A 167 4.91 14.88 -1.06
N MET A 168 6.17 15.22 -1.38
CA MET A 168 6.84 14.78 -2.59
C MET A 168 7.38 13.36 -2.38
N HIS A 169 6.49 12.37 -2.43
CA HIS A 169 6.88 10.98 -2.32
C HIS A 169 7.79 10.58 -3.48
N GLU A 170 8.80 9.77 -3.17
CA GLU A 170 9.63 9.19 -4.22
C GLU A 170 8.77 8.26 -5.08
N SER A 171 8.78 8.49 -6.39
CA SER A 171 7.99 7.65 -7.28
C SER A 171 8.61 6.26 -7.34
N SER A 172 7.78 5.20 -7.31
CA SER A 172 8.20 3.81 -7.53
C SER A 172 9.03 3.63 -8.81
N GLN A 173 8.86 4.53 -9.79
CA GLN A 173 9.64 4.58 -11.01
C GLN A 173 11.10 4.97 -10.75
N LYS A 174 11.37 5.92 -9.85
CA LYS A 174 12.74 6.31 -9.49
C LYS A 174 13.44 5.19 -8.73
N ALA A 175 12.74 4.53 -7.80
CA ALA A 175 13.27 3.35 -7.12
C ALA A 175 13.66 2.25 -8.13
N LEU A 176 12.84 2.01 -9.16
CA LEU A 176 13.14 1.06 -10.21
C LEU A 176 14.37 1.47 -11.03
N GLN A 177 14.53 2.74 -11.37
CA GLN A 177 15.73 3.24 -12.07
C GLN A 177 16.99 3.04 -11.25
N ILE A 178 16.96 3.36 -9.95
CA ILE A 178 18.08 3.14 -9.03
C ILE A 178 18.42 1.65 -8.95
N MET A 179 17.41 0.78 -8.82
CA MET A 179 17.60 -0.67 -8.80
C MET A 179 18.28 -1.17 -10.09
N VAL A 180 17.89 -0.68 -11.27
CA VAL A 180 18.52 -1.06 -12.55
C VAL A 180 19.98 -0.63 -12.59
N ILE A 181 20.30 0.61 -12.22
CA ILE A 181 21.68 1.12 -12.20
C ILE A 181 22.51 0.30 -11.20
N THR A 182 21.94 -0.01 -10.04
CA THR A 182 22.60 -0.86 -9.03
C THR A 182 22.84 -2.27 -9.56
N THR A 183 21.87 -2.86 -10.24
CA THR A 183 22.04 -4.17 -10.86
C THR A 183 23.20 -4.20 -11.85
N VAL A 184 23.31 -3.18 -12.69
CA VAL A 184 24.45 -3.03 -13.62
C VAL A 184 25.76 -2.96 -12.85
N MET A 185 25.84 -2.14 -11.81
CA MET A 185 27.04 -2.03 -10.96
C MET A 185 27.39 -3.37 -10.32
N VAL A 186 26.41 -4.07 -9.72
CA VAL A 186 26.62 -5.38 -9.06
C VAL A 186 27.10 -6.44 -10.04
N VAL A 187 26.51 -6.50 -11.23
CA VAL A 187 26.93 -7.46 -12.27
C VAL A 187 28.38 -7.22 -12.70
N ILE A 188 28.76 -5.96 -12.96
CA ILE A 188 30.14 -5.59 -13.28
C ILE A 188 31.05 -5.97 -12.13
N LEU A 189 30.71 -5.63 -10.89
CA LEU A 189 31.47 -5.96 -9.69
C LEU A 189 31.71 -7.47 -9.58
N LEU A 190 30.66 -8.28 -9.63
CA LEU A 190 30.75 -9.74 -9.46
C LEU A 190 31.57 -10.41 -10.56
N ILE A 191 31.40 -9.98 -11.82
CA ILE A 191 32.21 -10.48 -12.94
C ILE A 191 33.69 -10.13 -12.73
N TRP A 192 33.98 -8.90 -12.38
CA TRP A 192 35.36 -8.42 -12.20
C TRP A 192 36.03 -9.08 -10.98
N CYS A 193 35.29 -9.23 -9.87
CA CYS A 193 35.74 -9.99 -8.71
C CYS A 193 36.10 -11.44 -9.08
N THR A 194 35.21 -12.11 -9.84
CA THR A 194 35.46 -13.47 -10.31
C THR A 194 36.72 -13.57 -11.15
N ILE A 195 36.93 -12.65 -12.10
CA ILE A 195 38.16 -12.58 -12.91
C ILE A 195 39.39 -12.36 -12.02
N THR A 196 39.26 -11.50 -11.00
CA THR A 196 40.37 -11.19 -10.07
C THR A 196 40.78 -12.42 -9.25
N VAL A 197 39.79 -13.13 -8.69
CA VAL A 197 40.00 -14.34 -7.87
C VAL A 197 40.59 -15.47 -8.70
N LEU A 198 40.15 -15.67 -9.95
CA LEU A 198 40.67 -16.71 -10.85
C LEU A 198 42.12 -16.47 -11.26
N ARG A 199 42.65 -15.26 -11.11
CA ARG A 199 44.07 -14.94 -11.41
C ARG A 199 45.00 -15.09 -10.22
N ALA A 200 44.51 -15.40 -9.04
CA ALA A 200 45.26 -15.62 -7.81
C ALA A 200 44.94 -16.99 -7.22
N PRO A 201 45.79 -17.54 -6.34
CA PRO A 201 45.43 -18.78 -5.60
C PRO A 201 44.14 -18.56 -4.82
N ILE A 202 43.13 -19.36 -5.06
CA ILE A 202 41.81 -19.26 -4.41
C ILE A 202 41.96 -19.61 -2.92
N GLN A 203 41.76 -18.63 -2.05
CA GLN A 203 41.73 -18.84 -0.59
C GLN A 203 40.33 -18.54 -0.11
N LEU A 204 39.53 -19.58 0.14
CA LEU A 204 38.20 -19.43 0.72
C LEU A 204 38.30 -18.96 2.17
N PRO A 205 37.33 -18.15 2.64
CA PRO A 205 37.21 -17.81 4.05
C PRO A 205 37.17 -19.08 4.92
N PRO A 206 37.75 -19.05 6.14
CA PRO A 206 37.77 -20.21 7.03
C PRO A 206 36.34 -20.61 7.41
N ASN A 207 36.04 -21.92 7.23
CA ASN A 207 34.72 -22.45 7.55
C ASN A 207 34.55 -22.58 9.07
N PRO A 208 33.54 -21.91 9.70
CA PRO A 208 33.34 -21.95 11.13
C PRO A 208 33.01 -23.36 11.69
N LEU A 209 32.50 -24.26 10.85
CA LEU A 209 32.15 -25.62 11.24
C LEU A 209 33.39 -26.57 11.25
N HIS A 210 34.43 -26.22 10.50
CA HIS A 210 35.62 -27.11 10.34
C HIS A 210 36.74 -26.74 11.32
N SER A 211 36.86 -25.49 11.73
CA SER A 211 37.97 -25.01 12.58
C SER A 211 37.72 -25.16 14.08
N GLY A 212 36.54 -25.60 14.50
CA GLY A 212 36.17 -25.81 15.90
C GLY A 212 36.12 -24.54 16.79
N VAL A 213 36.73 -23.47 16.32
CA VAL A 213 36.75 -22.17 17.05
C VAL A 213 36.51 -21.05 16.04
N VAL A 214 35.35 -20.40 16.13
CA VAL A 214 35.11 -19.11 15.43
C VAL A 214 35.95 -18.06 16.18
N PRO A 215 36.87 -17.35 15.52
CA PRO A 215 37.69 -16.34 16.18
C PRO A 215 36.84 -15.10 16.47
N LEU A 216 35.97 -15.22 17.49
CA LEU A 216 35.18 -14.09 17.98
C LEU A 216 36.08 -13.11 18.76
N ASN A 217 35.92 -11.83 18.48
CA ASN A 217 36.50 -10.81 19.32
C ASN A 217 35.90 -10.94 20.75
N LYS A 218 36.71 -10.80 21.80
CA LYS A 218 36.21 -10.90 23.20
C LYS A 218 35.05 -9.97 23.49
N ASP A 219 35.06 -8.77 22.90
CA ASP A 219 34.00 -7.78 23.04
C ASP A 219 32.67 -8.22 22.42
N SER A 220 32.74 -9.18 21.47
CA SER A 220 31.55 -9.73 20.79
C SER A 220 30.67 -10.62 21.64
N LEU A 221 31.22 -11.10 22.74
CA LEU A 221 30.49 -11.96 23.70
C LEU A 221 29.69 -11.15 24.74
N GLY A 222 29.93 -9.83 24.85
CA GLY A 222 29.23 -8.97 25.80
C GLY A 222 29.23 -9.53 27.21
N TRP A 223 28.03 -9.65 27.80
CA TRP A 223 27.88 -10.24 29.18
C TRP A 223 28.15 -11.75 29.24
N LEU A 224 28.24 -12.46 28.14
CA LEU A 224 28.59 -13.88 28.12
C LEU A 224 30.09 -14.11 28.21
N ASN A 225 30.93 -13.07 28.08
CA ASN A 225 32.38 -13.19 28.18
C ASN A 225 32.79 -13.66 29.60
N GLY A 226 33.65 -14.69 29.62
CA GLY A 226 34.11 -15.30 30.87
C GLY A 226 33.08 -16.21 31.59
N THR A 227 31.91 -16.40 31.02
CA THR A 227 30.91 -17.36 31.53
C THR A 227 31.07 -18.72 30.84
N TRP A 228 30.52 -19.78 31.46
CA TRP A 228 30.48 -21.12 30.85
C TRP A 228 29.83 -21.16 29.48
N PHE A 229 28.84 -20.29 29.24
CA PHE A 229 28.13 -20.19 27.96
C PHE A 229 29.03 -19.79 26.77
N SER A 230 30.13 -19.04 27.02
CA SER A 230 31.09 -18.65 25.97
C SER A 230 31.88 -19.83 25.36
N HIS A 231 31.81 -21.03 25.98
CA HIS A 231 32.47 -22.24 25.51
C HIS A 231 31.55 -23.19 24.74
N ILE A 232 30.24 -22.88 24.65
CA ILE A 232 29.27 -23.72 23.98
C ILE A 232 29.25 -23.37 22.47
N THR A 233 29.64 -24.28 21.61
CA THR A 233 29.77 -24.10 20.15
C THR A 233 28.47 -23.55 19.52
N TRP A 234 27.31 -24.08 19.92
CA TRP A 234 26.02 -23.62 19.38
C TRP A 234 25.73 -22.15 19.75
N ILE A 235 26.07 -21.71 20.93
CA ILE A 235 25.91 -20.31 21.33
C ILE A 235 26.84 -19.42 20.51
N ILE A 236 28.09 -19.83 20.31
CA ILE A 236 29.06 -19.11 19.47
C ILE A 236 28.53 -18.97 18.02
N LEU A 237 27.94 -20.04 17.47
CA LEU A 237 27.32 -19.98 16.14
C LEU A 237 26.13 -19.01 16.10
N PHE A 238 25.27 -19.00 17.14
CA PHE A 238 24.19 -18.02 17.22
C PHE A 238 24.68 -16.59 17.48
N VAL A 239 25.81 -16.39 18.17
CA VAL A 239 26.46 -15.09 18.28
C VAL A 239 26.89 -14.59 16.90
N GLY A 240 27.59 -15.43 16.14
CA GLY A 240 27.99 -15.10 14.77
C GLY A 240 26.80 -14.80 13.85
N PHE A 241 25.75 -15.63 13.92
CA PHE A 241 24.51 -15.41 13.20
C PHE A 241 23.84 -14.09 13.62
N GLY A 242 23.76 -13.79 14.91
CA GLY A 242 23.16 -12.57 15.45
C GLY A 242 23.91 -11.29 15.08
N HIS A 243 25.25 -11.35 14.96
CA HIS A 243 26.01 -10.22 14.43
C HIS A 243 25.85 -10.01 12.91
N SER A 244 25.50 -11.07 12.19
CA SER A 244 25.25 -11.00 10.74
C SER A 244 23.80 -10.70 10.37
N VAL A 245 22.88 -10.63 11.35
CA VAL A 245 21.43 -10.47 11.12
C VAL A 245 21.06 -9.19 10.35
N LEU A 246 21.91 -8.17 10.45
CA LEU A 246 21.73 -6.92 9.70
C LEU A 246 21.69 -7.12 8.17
N ALA A 247 22.29 -8.21 7.69
CA ALA A 247 22.26 -8.51 6.26
C ALA A 247 20.83 -8.70 5.69
N MET A 248 19.87 -9.11 6.53
CA MET A 248 18.46 -9.27 6.14
C MET A 248 17.55 -8.12 6.61
N SER A 249 18.11 -7.00 7.05
CA SER A 249 17.37 -5.78 7.38
C SER A 249 16.64 -5.24 6.15
N GLY A 250 15.40 -4.75 6.34
CA GLY A 250 14.54 -4.27 5.25
C GLY A 250 13.50 -5.28 4.76
N GLU A 251 13.49 -6.52 5.26
CA GLU A 251 12.47 -7.53 4.91
C GLU A 251 11.06 -7.10 5.34
N GLU A 252 10.91 -6.29 6.39
CA GLU A 252 9.65 -5.75 6.87
C GLU A 252 8.97 -4.82 5.85
N THR A 253 9.75 -4.19 4.98
CA THR A 253 9.26 -3.33 3.89
C THR A 253 8.37 -4.11 2.92
N LEU A 254 8.56 -5.45 2.79
CA LEU A 254 7.69 -6.31 1.98
C LEU A 254 6.22 -6.26 2.46
N ALA A 255 5.98 -6.23 3.77
CA ALA A 255 4.63 -6.12 4.31
C ALA A 255 4.01 -4.72 4.11
N GLN A 256 4.84 -3.68 4.06
CA GLN A 256 4.38 -2.31 3.80
C GLN A 256 3.95 -2.14 2.35
N VAL A 257 4.75 -2.65 1.41
CA VAL A 257 4.47 -2.56 -0.04
C VAL A 257 3.28 -3.43 -0.44
N ASN A 258 2.93 -4.48 0.34
CA ASN A 258 1.84 -5.40 0.02
C ASN A 258 0.54 -4.68 -0.32
N ARG A 259 0.23 -3.58 0.36
CA ARG A 259 -0.96 -2.79 0.12
C ARG A 259 -1.03 -2.24 -1.30
N GLU A 260 0.10 -1.83 -1.86
CA GLU A 260 0.24 -1.16 -3.15
C GLU A 260 0.42 -2.12 -4.33
N ILE A 261 0.53 -3.43 -4.08
CA ILE A 261 0.74 -4.43 -5.14
C ILE A 261 -0.55 -4.63 -5.94
N GLU A 262 -0.42 -4.56 -7.28
CA GLU A 262 -1.52 -4.79 -8.23
C GLU A 262 -1.96 -6.25 -8.28
N HIS A 263 -3.16 -6.46 -8.81
CA HIS A 263 -3.72 -7.79 -9.06
C HIS A 263 -2.88 -8.58 -10.10
N PRO A 264 -2.69 -9.93 -9.93
CA PRO A 264 -3.08 -10.81 -8.83
C PRO A 264 -2.13 -10.68 -7.63
N LYS A 265 -2.63 -10.07 -6.56
CA LYS A 265 -1.86 -9.54 -5.44
C LYS A 265 -0.91 -10.55 -4.80
N LEU A 266 -1.43 -11.72 -4.40
CA LEU A 266 -0.63 -12.75 -3.74
C LEU A 266 0.50 -13.29 -4.64
N LYS A 267 0.20 -13.60 -5.92
CA LYS A 267 1.22 -14.05 -6.88
C LYS A 267 2.29 -13.00 -7.13
N ASN A 268 1.90 -11.73 -7.20
CA ASN A 268 2.85 -10.64 -7.37
C ASN A 268 3.69 -10.39 -6.11
N LEU A 269 3.11 -10.57 -4.91
CA LEU A 269 3.85 -10.54 -3.65
C LEU A 269 4.89 -11.67 -3.57
N GLU A 270 4.53 -12.90 -3.96
CA GLU A 270 5.47 -14.03 -4.04
C GLU A 270 6.62 -13.77 -5.02
N LYS A 271 6.30 -13.23 -6.21
CA LYS A 271 7.32 -12.83 -7.19
C LYS A 271 8.23 -11.74 -6.64
N THR A 272 7.66 -10.71 -6.00
CA THR A 272 8.44 -9.67 -5.30
C THR A 272 9.37 -10.31 -4.28
N GLY A 273 8.86 -11.20 -3.44
CA GLY A 273 9.63 -11.94 -2.45
C GLY A 273 10.78 -12.76 -3.07
N LEU A 274 10.55 -13.42 -4.19
CA LEU A 274 11.59 -14.20 -4.88
C LEU A 274 12.68 -13.30 -5.49
N VAL A 275 12.29 -12.21 -6.14
CA VAL A 275 13.24 -11.26 -6.75
C VAL A 275 14.15 -10.67 -5.70
N ILE A 276 13.61 -10.18 -4.58
CA ILE A 276 14.42 -9.58 -3.53
C ILE A 276 15.33 -10.61 -2.84
N PHE A 277 14.87 -11.87 -2.72
CA PHE A 277 15.71 -12.96 -2.18
C PHE A 277 16.93 -13.24 -3.03
N ILE A 278 16.72 -13.52 -4.31
CA ILE A 278 17.83 -13.86 -5.22
C ILE A 278 18.81 -12.68 -5.29
N TYR A 279 18.28 -11.46 -5.40
CA TYR A 279 19.09 -10.26 -5.50
C TYR A 279 19.96 -10.05 -4.25
N SER A 280 19.36 -10.07 -3.07
CA SER A 280 20.06 -9.82 -1.81
C SER A 280 21.01 -10.96 -1.44
N LEU A 281 20.62 -12.23 -1.69
CA LEU A 281 21.49 -13.39 -1.50
C LEU A 281 22.77 -13.25 -2.33
N LEU A 282 22.65 -12.97 -3.63
CA LEU A 282 23.80 -12.85 -4.50
C LEU A 282 24.64 -11.62 -4.16
N PHE A 283 24.01 -10.47 -4.00
CA PHE A 283 24.74 -9.23 -3.75
C PHE A 283 25.45 -9.25 -2.40
N THR A 284 24.71 -9.43 -1.30
CA THR A 284 25.26 -9.29 0.05
C THR A 284 26.24 -10.42 0.39
N SER A 285 25.89 -11.68 0.04
CA SER A 285 26.78 -12.81 0.34
C SER A 285 28.04 -12.79 -0.48
N LEU A 286 27.95 -12.66 -1.84
CA LEU A 286 29.13 -12.71 -2.69
C LEU A 286 30.07 -11.53 -2.44
N VAL A 287 29.55 -10.33 -2.19
CA VAL A 287 30.38 -9.18 -1.81
C VAL A 287 31.19 -9.49 -0.56
N SER A 288 30.57 -10.08 0.47
CA SER A 288 31.29 -10.45 1.70
C SER A 288 32.37 -11.50 1.45
N PHE A 289 32.10 -12.53 0.62
CA PHE A 289 33.10 -13.51 0.23
C PHE A 289 34.26 -12.87 -0.54
N PHE A 290 33.96 -12.06 -1.56
CA PHE A 290 34.98 -11.41 -2.37
C PHE A 290 35.81 -10.39 -1.58
N ALA A 291 35.25 -9.72 -0.57
CA ALA A 291 35.99 -8.82 0.28
C ALA A 291 37.11 -9.55 1.02
N VAL A 292 36.81 -10.71 1.62
CA VAL A 292 37.81 -11.51 2.33
C VAL A 292 38.85 -12.13 1.38
N MET A 293 38.44 -12.47 0.15
CA MET A 293 39.32 -13.12 -0.83
C MET A 293 40.23 -12.13 -1.59
N ILE A 294 39.80 -10.87 -1.77
CA ILE A 294 40.48 -9.91 -2.65
C ILE A 294 41.28 -8.88 -1.85
N ILE A 295 40.71 -8.35 -0.74
CA ILE A 295 41.37 -7.30 0.02
C ILE A 295 42.42 -7.90 0.95
N PRO A 296 43.70 -7.49 0.86
CA PRO A 296 44.76 -7.99 1.73
C PRO A 296 44.48 -7.76 3.20
N ASP A 297 44.81 -8.73 4.07
CA ASP A 297 44.52 -8.70 5.50
C ASP A 297 45.03 -7.45 6.23
N LYS A 298 46.20 -6.93 5.81
CA LYS A 298 46.87 -5.79 6.44
C LYS A 298 46.07 -4.47 6.30
N VAL A 299 45.35 -4.32 5.22
CA VAL A 299 44.63 -3.06 4.87
C VAL A 299 43.11 -3.21 4.98
N ARG A 300 42.61 -4.45 5.07
CA ARG A 300 41.18 -4.73 5.10
C ARG A 300 40.45 -4.02 6.27
N PRO A 301 41.02 -3.91 7.48
CA PRO A 301 40.40 -3.15 8.55
C PRO A 301 40.08 -1.70 8.21
N ASP A 302 40.88 -1.05 7.35
CA ASP A 302 40.67 0.32 6.91
C ASP A 302 39.44 0.46 5.99
N TYR A 303 39.01 -0.65 5.37
CA TYR A 303 37.87 -0.71 4.45
C TYR A 303 36.60 -1.30 5.07
N PHE A 304 36.55 -1.67 6.35
CA PHE A 304 35.32 -2.24 6.95
C PHE A 304 34.11 -1.34 6.81
N ALA A 305 34.28 -0.02 6.91
CA ALA A 305 33.18 0.94 6.69
C ALA A 305 32.92 1.27 5.21
N ASN A 306 33.80 0.83 4.29
CA ASN A 306 33.75 1.06 2.84
C ASN A 306 34.15 -0.21 2.07
N LEU A 307 33.52 -1.34 2.39
CA LEU A 307 33.97 -2.67 1.97
C LEU A 307 33.94 -2.82 0.44
N ILE A 308 32.86 -2.39 -0.23
CA ILE A 308 32.73 -2.50 -1.70
C ILE A 308 33.72 -1.56 -2.40
N GLY A 309 33.97 -0.37 -1.84
CA GLY A 309 35.03 0.53 -2.33
C GLY A 309 36.42 -0.09 -2.22
N GLY A 310 36.71 -0.74 -1.09
CA GLY A 310 37.94 -1.54 -0.92
C GLY A 310 38.07 -2.64 -1.96
N ILE A 311 37.03 -3.43 -2.20
CA ILE A 311 37.05 -4.42 -3.29
C ILE A 311 37.41 -3.74 -4.62
N ALA A 312 36.76 -2.64 -4.99
CA ALA A 312 36.99 -1.96 -6.25
C ALA A 312 38.45 -1.54 -6.45
N MET A 313 39.12 -1.11 -5.36
CA MET A 313 40.53 -0.71 -5.41
C MET A 313 41.52 -1.86 -5.52
N TYR A 314 41.12 -3.10 -5.10
CA TYR A 314 41.97 -4.30 -5.15
C TYR A 314 41.65 -5.26 -6.31
N LEU A 315 40.73 -4.86 -7.21
CA LEU A 315 40.49 -5.60 -8.48
C LEU A 315 41.73 -5.63 -9.37
N VAL A 316 41.83 -6.61 -10.26
CA VAL A 316 42.87 -6.68 -11.26
C VAL A 316 42.71 -5.61 -12.32
N GLY A 317 43.78 -4.86 -12.66
CA GLY A 317 43.74 -3.83 -13.72
C GLY A 317 44.44 -2.52 -13.34
N PRO A 318 44.44 -1.52 -14.25
CA PRO A 318 45.10 -0.24 -14.02
C PRO A 318 44.38 0.57 -12.93
N THR A 319 45.13 1.31 -12.12
CA THR A 319 44.61 2.09 -10.98
C THR A 319 43.56 3.11 -11.39
N SER A 320 43.74 3.76 -12.54
CA SER A 320 42.76 4.72 -13.07
C SER A 320 41.38 4.08 -13.33
N LEU A 321 41.32 2.87 -13.88
CA LEU A 321 40.08 2.16 -14.14
C LEU A 321 39.41 1.68 -12.83
N LYS A 322 40.24 1.24 -11.86
CA LYS A 322 39.76 0.84 -10.51
C LYS A 322 39.15 2.04 -9.78
N LEU A 323 39.80 3.20 -9.85
CA LEU A 323 39.33 4.41 -9.23
C LEU A 323 38.04 4.94 -9.88
N LEU A 324 37.94 4.87 -11.23
CA LEU A 324 36.70 5.19 -11.94
C LEU A 324 35.54 4.29 -11.49
N PHE A 325 35.81 2.98 -11.38
CA PHE A 325 34.82 2.03 -10.91
C PHE A 325 34.48 2.24 -9.43
N HIS A 326 35.45 2.56 -8.57
CA HIS A 326 35.21 2.96 -7.19
C HIS A 326 34.25 4.17 -7.12
N GLY A 327 34.49 5.20 -7.94
CA GLY A 327 33.58 6.34 -8.07
C GLY A 327 32.14 5.94 -8.47
N PHE A 328 32.02 4.99 -9.40
CA PHE A 328 30.71 4.43 -9.79
C PHE A 328 30.04 3.66 -8.64
N VAL A 329 30.78 2.84 -7.92
CA VAL A 329 30.30 2.14 -6.70
C VAL A 329 29.82 3.12 -5.65
N VAL A 330 30.55 4.18 -5.40
CA VAL A 330 30.19 5.20 -4.41
C VAL A 330 28.95 5.98 -4.85
N LEU A 331 28.86 6.38 -6.12
CA LEU A 331 27.68 7.06 -6.66
C LEU A 331 26.42 6.20 -6.46
N VAL A 332 26.47 4.94 -6.86
CA VAL A 332 25.36 3.99 -6.70
C VAL A 332 25.06 3.73 -5.23
N GLY A 333 26.11 3.58 -4.40
CA GLY A 333 25.99 3.42 -2.96
C GLY A 333 25.25 4.57 -2.29
N VAL A 334 25.63 5.81 -2.61
CA VAL A 334 24.96 7.01 -2.08
C VAL A 334 23.49 7.06 -2.50
N LEU A 335 23.16 6.68 -3.74
CA LEU A 335 21.77 6.67 -4.21
C LEU A 335 20.91 5.63 -3.45
N ILE A 336 21.42 4.41 -3.26
CA ILE A 336 20.71 3.37 -2.52
C ILE A 336 20.57 3.72 -1.05
N LEU A 337 21.66 4.11 -0.41
CA LEU A 337 21.68 4.44 1.01
C LEU A 337 20.82 5.69 1.31
N ALA A 338 20.77 6.65 0.40
CA ALA A 338 19.83 7.76 0.47
C ALA A 338 18.37 7.29 0.27
N GLY A 339 18.12 6.31 -0.60
CA GLY A 339 16.83 5.65 -0.74
C GLY A 339 16.38 4.98 0.55
N ALA A 340 17.26 4.22 1.22
CA ALA A 340 16.99 3.59 2.52
C ALA A 340 16.69 4.62 3.61
N GLN A 341 17.41 5.75 3.64
CA GLN A 341 17.08 6.87 4.53
C GLN A 341 15.66 7.39 4.31
N ASN A 342 15.25 7.57 3.05
CA ASN A 342 13.89 8.00 2.74
C ASN A 342 12.85 6.95 3.15
N THR A 343 13.11 5.67 2.85
CA THR A 343 12.22 4.54 3.20
C THR A 343 12.01 4.43 4.70
N SER A 344 13.05 4.70 5.52
CA SER A 344 12.93 4.69 6.98
C SER A 344 11.97 5.78 7.50
N ILE A 345 12.00 7.00 6.93
CA ILE A 345 11.06 8.06 7.30
C ILE A 345 9.63 7.69 6.90
N VAL A 346 9.44 7.21 5.66
CA VAL A 346 8.13 6.83 5.14
C VAL A 346 7.55 5.63 5.92
N GLY A 347 8.37 4.61 6.20
CA GLY A 347 7.99 3.43 6.96
C GLY A 347 7.57 3.76 8.39
N ALA A 348 8.40 4.51 9.12
CA ALA A 348 8.08 4.95 10.47
C ALA A 348 6.82 5.84 10.50
N ASN A 349 6.66 6.75 9.51
CA ASN A 349 5.47 7.57 9.39
C ASN A 349 4.21 6.71 9.18
N GLY A 350 4.27 5.69 8.32
CA GLY A 350 3.18 4.76 8.10
C GLY A 350 2.79 3.98 9.36
N VAL A 351 3.77 3.49 10.10
CA VAL A 351 3.55 2.76 11.37
C VAL A 351 2.95 3.66 12.44
N LEU A 352 3.50 4.86 12.66
CA LEU A 352 2.99 5.78 13.69
C LEU A 352 1.62 6.36 13.34
N ASN A 353 1.32 6.60 12.05
CA ASN A 353 -0.03 6.95 11.63
C ASN A 353 -1.02 5.83 12.01
N ARG A 354 -0.64 4.56 11.79
CA ARG A 354 -1.49 3.43 12.16
C ARG A 354 -1.73 3.32 13.66
N VAL A 355 -0.70 3.54 14.45
CA VAL A 355 -0.78 3.58 15.92
C VAL A 355 -1.69 4.73 16.39
N ALA A 356 -1.67 5.86 15.68
CA ALA A 356 -2.54 7.00 15.97
C ALA A 356 -4.00 6.74 15.52
N GLU A 357 -4.23 6.09 14.39
CA GLU A 357 -5.55 5.64 13.92
C GLU A 357 -6.20 4.70 14.93
N ASP A 358 -5.44 3.78 15.52
CA ASP A 358 -5.90 2.85 16.55
C ASP A 358 -6.14 3.53 17.92
N GLY A 359 -5.96 4.85 18.03
CA GLY A 359 -6.22 5.62 19.24
C GLY A 359 -5.14 5.47 20.32
N VAL A 360 -3.99 4.91 20.00
CA VAL A 360 -2.83 4.78 20.92
C VAL A 360 -2.04 6.09 21.00
N LEU A 361 -2.03 6.88 19.91
CA LEU A 361 -1.50 8.25 19.91
C LEU A 361 -2.64 9.27 19.83
N THR A 362 -2.40 10.47 20.38
CA THR A 362 -3.37 11.55 20.37
C THR A 362 -3.64 12.04 18.93
N SER A 363 -4.86 12.52 18.68
CA SER A 363 -5.28 13.14 17.40
C SER A 363 -4.40 14.33 16.98
N TRP A 364 -3.62 14.89 17.91
CA TRP A 364 -2.65 15.94 17.63
C TRP A 364 -1.61 15.49 16.58
N PHE A 365 -1.16 14.25 16.62
CA PHE A 365 -0.20 13.70 15.64
C PHE A 365 -0.81 13.52 14.26
N GLN A 366 -2.11 13.29 14.17
CA GLN A 366 -2.83 13.07 12.90
C GLN A 366 -3.17 14.38 12.15
N LYS A 367 -3.11 15.55 12.83
CA LYS A 367 -3.44 16.82 12.17
C LYS A 367 -2.53 17.07 10.96
N PRO A 368 -3.09 17.16 9.74
CA PRO A 368 -2.29 17.35 8.54
C PRO A 368 -1.69 18.76 8.49
N HIS A 369 -0.62 18.89 7.73
CA HIS A 369 -0.01 20.20 7.45
C HIS A 369 -0.98 21.06 6.63
N ASN A 370 -1.23 22.29 7.04
CA ASN A 370 -2.23 23.17 6.43
C ASN A 370 -2.06 23.36 4.91
N ARG A 371 -0.83 23.40 4.41
CA ARG A 371 -0.52 23.60 2.98
C ARG A 371 -0.31 22.31 2.21
N PHE A 372 0.31 21.30 2.82
CA PHE A 372 0.78 20.10 2.10
C PHE A 372 -0.05 18.84 2.41
N GLY A 373 -0.90 18.87 3.46
CA GLY A 373 -1.74 17.73 3.85
C GLY A 373 -0.98 16.51 4.39
N THR A 374 0.31 16.66 4.73
CA THR A 374 1.18 15.58 5.24
C THR A 374 1.12 15.50 6.77
N SER A 375 1.42 14.31 7.33
CA SER A 375 1.55 14.08 8.77
C SER A 375 2.88 14.64 9.31
N TYR A 376 3.13 15.92 9.10
CA TYR A 376 4.42 16.60 9.36
C TYR A 376 4.91 16.46 10.80
N ARG A 377 4.01 16.31 11.78
CA ARG A 377 4.38 16.17 13.20
C ARG A 377 5.03 14.84 13.49
N ILE A 378 4.53 13.77 12.86
CA ILE A 378 5.14 12.44 12.93
C ILE A 378 6.48 12.46 12.20
N ILE A 379 6.55 13.07 11.00
CA ILE A 379 7.80 13.23 10.25
C ILE A 379 8.85 13.99 11.08
N ASN A 380 8.46 15.10 11.71
CA ASN A 380 9.36 15.87 12.56
C ASN A 380 9.88 15.06 13.77
N LEU A 381 9.03 14.26 14.41
CA LEU A 381 9.42 13.37 15.51
C LEU A 381 10.46 12.36 15.02
N ILE A 382 10.20 11.66 13.92
CA ILE A 382 11.11 10.65 13.37
C ILE A 382 12.45 11.26 13.01
N VAL A 383 12.44 12.35 12.25
CA VAL A 383 13.66 13.04 11.81
C VAL A 383 14.44 13.62 12.99
N GLY A 384 13.74 14.17 13.99
CA GLY A 384 14.38 14.64 15.22
C GLY A 384 15.14 13.53 15.95
N LEU A 385 14.53 12.34 16.06
CA LEU A 385 15.16 11.15 16.65
C LEU A 385 16.35 10.66 15.80
N GLN A 386 16.24 10.65 14.47
CA GLN A 386 17.33 10.28 13.57
C GLN A 386 18.51 11.24 13.67
N LEU A 387 18.27 12.53 13.69
CA LEU A 387 19.33 13.55 13.88
C LEU A 387 20.01 13.40 15.25
N LEU A 388 19.22 13.19 16.31
CA LEU A 388 19.76 12.93 17.65
C LEU A 388 20.67 11.68 17.62
N THR A 389 20.28 10.63 16.96
CA THR A 389 21.05 9.39 16.83
C THR A 389 22.38 9.62 16.10
N ILE A 390 22.37 10.39 14.99
CA ILE A 390 23.59 10.75 14.25
C ILE A 390 24.56 11.55 15.15
N ILE A 391 24.04 12.52 15.90
CA ILE A 391 24.85 13.36 16.80
C ILE A 391 25.45 12.50 17.92
N LEU A 392 24.66 11.64 18.54
CA LEU A 392 25.13 10.77 19.64
C LEU A 392 26.16 9.75 19.16
N SER A 393 25.97 9.16 17.98
CA SER A 393 26.92 8.20 17.40
C SER A 393 28.20 8.86 16.84
N ARG A 394 28.19 10.20 16.65
CA ARG A 394 29.29 10.96 16.02
C ARG A 394 29.72 10.39 14.66
N GLY A 395 28.80 9.73 13.93
CA GLY A 395 29.08 9.08 12.64
C GLY A 395 29.76 7.71 12.74
N ASN A 396 29.77 7.10 13.90
CA ASN A 396 30.29 5.74 14.07
C ASN A 396 29.27 4.71 13.56
N VAL A 397 29.56 4.14 12.39
CA VAL A 397 28.70 3.17 11.71
C VAL A 397 28.52 1.88 12.53
N TYR A 398 29.54 1.43 13.26
CA TYR A 398 29.49 0.19 14.03
C TYR A 398 28.58 0.30 15.25
N MET A 399 28.62 1.45 15.93
CA MET A 399 27.69 1.74 17.01
C MET A 399 26.25 1.72 16.50
N LEU A 400 25.99 2.38 15.35
CA LEU A 400 24.68 2.38 14.73
C LEU A 400 24.24 0.97 14.31
N ALA A 401 25.14 0.15 13.75
CA ALA A 401 24.89 -1.23 13.36
C ALA A 401 24.53 -2.12 14.56
N ALA A 402 25.27 -1.97 15.66
CA ALA A 402 24.97 -2.72 16.88
C ALA A 402 23.58 -2.40 17.45
N LEU A 403 23.23 -1.10 17.53
CA LEU A 403 21.93 -0.63 17.97
C LEU A 403 20.80 -1.12 17.04
N TYR A 404 21.02 -1.02 15.73
CA TYR A 404 20.07 -1.39 14.71
C TYR A 404 19.72 -2.88 14.73
N ALA A 405 20.71 -3.74 14.91
CA ALA A 405 20.48 -5.18 15.00
C ALA A 405 19.53 -5.59 16.14
N PHE A 406 19.45 -4.83 17.21
CA PHE A 406 18.49 -5.04 18.30
C PHE A 406 17.05 -4.83 17.82
N GLY A 407 16.76 -3.71 17.13
CA GLY A 407 15.43 -3.39 16.63
C GLY A 407 14.93 -4.42 15.62
N VAL A 408 15.77 -4.74 14.62
CA VAL A 408 15.48 -5.70 13.55
C VAL A 408 15.09 -7.07 14.13
N ILE A 409 15.94 -7.65 14.96
CA ILE A 409 15.72 -9.04 15.42
C ILE A 409 14.49 -9.17 16.34
N TRP A 410 14.23 -8.19 17.22
CA TRP A 410 13.05 -8.20 18.06
C TRP A 410 11.77 -7.98 17.27
N SER A 411 11.78 -7.13 16.22
CA SER A 411 10.66 -6.96 15.30
C SER A 411 10.31 -8.28 14.60
N PHE A 412 11.30 -9.00 14.09
CA PHE A 412 11.10 -10.30 13.44
C PHE A 412 10.62 -11.37 14.40
N ALA A 413 11.21 -11.45 15.59
CA ALA A 413 10.83 -12.43 16.62
C ALA A 413 9.39 -12.23 17.08
N MET A 414 9.00 -11.00 17.42
CA MET A 414 7.63 -10.70 17.84
C MET A 414 6.60 -11.00 16.73
N LYS A 415 6.91 -10.68 15.49
CA LYS A 415 6.05 -11.00 14.36
C LYS A 415 5.90 -12.50 14.15
N SER A 416 7.00 -13.26 14.22
CA SER A 416 6.98 -14.72 14.03
C SER A 416 6.13 -15.42 15.09
N ILE A 417 6.27 -15.01 16.34
CA ILE A 417 5.46 -15.51 17.47
C ILE A 417 3.98 -15.16 17.25
N ALA A 418 3.69 -13.93 16.82
CA ALA A 418 2.32 -13.48 16.56
C ALA A 418 1.65 -14.32 15.45
N VAL A 419 2.33 -14.55 14.31
CA VAL A 419 1.82 -15.41 13.25
C VAL A 419 1.63 -16.85 13.72
N LEU A 420 2.55 -17.35 14.56
CA LEU A 420 2.44 -18.69 15.15
C LEU A 420 1.21 -18.80 16.09
N VAL A 421 0.97 -17.80 16.94
CA VAL A 421 -0.24 -17.74 17.78
C VAL A 421 -1.50 -17.74 16.93
N LEU A 422 -1.56 -16.90 15.88
CA LEU A 422 -2.70 -16.85 14.97
C LEU A 422 -2.97 -18.17 14.23
N ARG A 423 -1.96 -19.04 14.05
CA ARG A 423 -2.17 -20.37 13.46
C ARG A 423 -3.08 -21.25 14.34
N PHE A 424 -3.03 -21.07 15.65
CA PHE A 424 -3.81 -21.83 16.61
C PHE A 424 -5.12 -21.14 17.02
N THR A 425 -5.11 -19.79 17.11
CA THR A 425 -6.30 -19.02 17.52
C THR A 425 -7.27 -18.78 16.37
N GLU A 426 -6.77 -18.63 15.13
CA GLU A 426 -7.55 -18.40 13.93
C GLU A 426 -7.17 -19.41 12.83
N PRO A 427 -7.57 -20.71 12.96
CA PRO A 427 -7.17 -21.76 12.04
C PRO A 427 -7.86 -21.70 10.66
N GLY A 428 -8.65 -20.67 10.37
CA GLY A 428 -9.41 -20.49 9.13
C GLY A 428 -8.58 -20.68 7.84
N ASN A 429 -9.26 -20.78 6.69
CA ASN A 429 -8.63 -20.98 5.39
C ASN A 429 -7.76 -19.77 5.04
N ARG A 430 -6.44 -19.95 5.02
CA ARG A 430 -5.45 -18.94 4.62
C ARG A 430 -5.10 -19.13 3.16
N ALA A 431 -5.03 -18.03 2.42
CA ALA A 431 -4.67 -18.06 1.00
C ALA A 431 -3.23 -18.55 0.77
N TRP A 432 -2.35 -18.36 1.77
CA TRP A 432 -0.96 -18.81 1.73
C TRP A 432 -0.45 -19.13 3.15
N LYS A 433 0.39 -20.16 3.26
CA LYS A 433 0.95 -20.63 4.54
C LYS A 433 2.44 -20.89 4.39
N VAL A 434 3.22 -20.59 5.44
CA VAL A 434 4.64 -20.99 5.53
C VAL A 434 4.74 -22.50 5.30
N PRO A 435 5.66 -22.97 4.42
CA PRO A 435 5.87 -24.39 4.16
C PRO A 435 6.33 -25.19 5.40
N GLY A 436 6.22 -26.53 5.32
CA GLY A 436 6.64 -27.42 6.40
C GLY A 436 5.54 -27.65 7.44
N ASN A 437 4.30 -27.82 6.98
CA ASN A 437 3.17 -28.16 7.84
C ASN A 437 2.96 -29.68 7.88
N ILE A 438 2.84 -30.26 9.08
CA ILE A 438 2.56 -31.67 9.30
C ILE A 438 1.11 -31.83 9.79
N HIS A 439 0.33 -32.69 9.15
CA HIS A 439 -1.03 -32.98 9.54
C HIS A 439 -1.07 -34.24 10.42
N ILE A 440 -1.55 -34.10 11.65
CA ILE A 440 -1.77 -35.21 12.58
C ILE A 440 -3.28 -35.26 12.88
N GLY A 441 -3.99 -36.15 12.21
CA GLY A 441 -5.43 -36.22 12.31
C GLY A 441 -6.11 -34.94 11.78
N LYS A 442 -6.85 -34.23 12.64
CA LYS A 442 -7.52 -32.97 12.31
C LYS A 442 -6.66 -31.72 12.61
N THR A 443 -5.49 -31.89 13.22
CA THR A 443 -4.65 -30.77 13.65
C THR A 443 -3.47 -30.59 12.71
N GLU A 444 -3.26 -29.37 12.22
CA GLU A 444 -2.11 -28.95 11.43
C GLU A 444 -1.05 -28.38 12.37
N ILE A 445 0.14 -29.00 12.40
CA ILE A 445 1.28 -28.54 13.16
C ILE A 445 2.21 -27.77 12.20
N PRO A 446 2.42 -26.45 12.40
CA PRO A 446 3.24 -25.62 11.50
C PRO A 446 4.73 -25.72 11.88
N VAL A 447 5.36 -26.87 11.62
CA VAL A 447 6.76 -27.15 12.02
C VAL A 447 7.71 -26.12 11.43
N GLY A 448 7.54 -25.75 10.14
CA GLY A 448 8.39 -24.73 9.51
C GLY A 448 8.30 -23.38 10.23
N LEU A 449 7.10 -22.94 10.58
CA LEU A 449 6.89 -21.68 11.31
C LEU A 449 7.44 -21.75 12.76
N ILE A 450 7.31 -22.90 13.44
CA ILE A 450 7.90 -23.13 14.76
C ILE A 450 9.41 -23.01 14.72
N LEU A 451 10.06 -23.63 13.72
CA LEU A 451 11.51 -23.56 13.56
C LEU A 451 12.00 -22.13 13.29
N ILE A 452 11.31 -21.40 12.39
CA ILE A 452 11.60 -19.99 12.12
C ILE A 452 11.50 -19.15 13.39
N SER A 453 10.41 -19.33 14.13
CA SER A 453 10.17 -18.59 15.39
C SER A 453 11.22 -18.93 16.43
N ALA A 454 11.61 -20.20 16.56
CA ALA A 454 12.64 -20.63 17.49
C ALA A 454 14.02 -20.03 17.15
N VAL A 455 14.43 -20.05 15.89
CA VAL A 455 15.72 -19.46 15.45
C VAL A 455 15.73 -17.96 15.71
N LEU A 456 14.66 -17.23 15.35
CA LEU A 456 14.57 -15.79 15.58
C LEU A 456 14.56 -15.43 17.06
N LEU A 457 13.83 -16.18 17.89
CA LEU A 457 13.77 -15.95 19.33
C LEU A 457 15.11 -16.25 19.99
N VAL A 458 15.74 -17.38 19.70
CA VAL A 458 17.08 -17.72 20.23
C VAL A 458 18.10 -16.66 19.82
N THR A 459 18.08 -16.22 18.57
CA THR A 459 18.98 -15.15 18.10
C THR A 459 18.73 -13.84 18.83
N ALA A 460 17.44 -13.46 19.04
CA ALA A 460 17.08 -12.25 19.79
C ALA A 460 17.58 -12.32 21.25
N VAL A 461 17.42 -13.48 21.89
CA VAL A 461 17.90 -13.69 23.27
C VAL A 461 19.44 -13.67 23.34
N VAL A 462 20.12 -14.31 22.39
CA VAL A 462 21.59 -14.27 22.34
C VAL A 462 22.08 -12.82 22.12
N ASN A 463 21.48 -12.08 21.20
CA ASN A 463 21.81 -10.66 20.97
C ASN A 463 21.57 -9.78 22.21
N LEU A 464 20.55 -10.10 23.02
CA LEU A 464 20.28 -9.39 24.28
C LEU A 464 21.49 -9.43 25.22
N PHE A 465 22.19 -10.56 25.28
CA PHE A 465 23.33 -10.77 26.18
C PHE A 465 24.67 -10.39 25.53
N THR A 466 24.79 -10.44 24.22
CA THR A 466 26.06 -10.18 23.54
C THR A 466 26.24 -8.73 23.10
N LYS A 467 25.17 -8.01 22.82
CA LYS A 467 25.20 -6.59 22.41
C LYS A 467 24.71 -5.68 23.54
N TYR A 468 25.47 -5.60 24.65
CA TYR A 468 25.02 -4.94 25.88
C TYR A 468 24.65 -3.45 25.66
N GLU A 469 25.42 -2.69 24.86
CA GLU A 469 25.13 -1.28 24.56
C GLU A 469 23.80 -1.13 23.82
N ALA A 470 23.61 -1.97 22.80
CA ALA A 470 22.36 -2.02 22.02
C ALA A 470 21.16 -2.44 22.87
N THR A 471 21.37 -3.39 23.79
CA THR A 471 20.33 -3.85 24.70
C THR A 471 19.89 -2.76 25.66
N ILE A 472 20.83 -2.05 26.28
CA ILE A 472 20.52 -0.94 27.19
C ILE A 472 19.78 0.17 26.45
N ALA A 473 20.31 0.61 25.29
CA ALA A 473 19.68 1.66 24.49
C ALA A 473 18.30 1.24 23.96
N GLY A 474 18.18 0.00 23.42
CA GLY A 474 16.93 -0.52 22.85
C GLY A 474 15.84 -0.72 23.90
N VAL A 475 16.19 -1.27 25.06
CA VAL A 475 15.26 -1.45 26.20
C VAL A 475 14.81 -0.10 26.74
N LEU A 476 15.73 0.85 26.92
CA LEU A 476 15.41 2.21 27.36
C LEU A 476 14.48 2.92 26.36
N PHE A 477 14.83 2.90 25.09
CA PHE A 477 14.01 3.50 24.01
C PHE A 477 12.62 2.88 23.95
N SER A 478 12.57 1.54 23.90
CA SER A 478 11.28 0.81 23.84
C SER A 478 10.44 1.04 25.09
N GLY A 479 11.05 1.12 26.26
CA GLY A 479 10.37 1.43 27.52
C GLY A 479 9.78 2.85 27.56
N VAL A 480 10.53 3.83 27.08
CA VAL A 480 10.06 5.23 26.95
C VAL A 480 8.86 5.31 25.99
N PHE A 481 8.97 4.76 24.78
CA PHE A 481 7.88 4.79 23.81
C PHE A 481 6.67 3.96 24.24
N PHE A 482 6.88 2.80 24.86
CA PHE A 482 5.80 2.01 25.45
C PHE A 482 5.03 2.82 26.51
N THR A 483 5.75 3.56 27.34
CA THR A 483 5.16 4.42 28.38
C THR A 483 4.38 5.57 27.74
N ILE A 484 4.96 6.25 26.73
CA ILE A 484 4.30 7.31 25.98
C ILE A 484 3.00 6.78 25.34
N PHE A 485 3.05 5.65 24.65
CA PHE A 485 1.90 5.02 24.02
C PHE A 485 0.81 4.66 25.04
N THR A 486 1.21 4.12 26.20
CA THR A 486 0.26 3.71 27.24
C THR A 486 -0.42 4.92 27.89
N ILE A 487 0.32 6.00 28.18
CA ILE A 487 -0.25 7.24 28.74
C ILE A 487 -1.15 7.91 27.72
N SER A 488 -0.70 8.00 26.45
CA SER A 488 -1.45 8.59 25.37
C SER A 488 -2.78 7.84 25.12
N GLU A 489 -2.75 6.51 25.08
CA GLU A 489 -3.95 5.69 24.92
C GLU A 489 -4.97 5.91 26.04
N ARG A 490 -4.50 5.97 27.31
CA ARG A 490 -5.37 6.26 28.45
C ARG A 490 -6.02 7.64 28.34
N HIS A 491 -5.32 8.61 27.81
CA HIS A 491 -5.85 9.98 27.61
C HIS A 491 -6.87 9.99 26.50
N VAL A 492 -6.57 9.39 25.35
CA VAL A 492 -7.49 9.29 24.20
C VAL A 492 -8.76 8.51 24.55
N THR A 493 -8.63 7.40 25.32
CA THR A 493 -9.79 6.60 25.73
C THR A 493 -10.73 7.37 26.67
N LYS A 494 -10.20 8.27 27.50
CA LYS A 494 -11.02 9.16 28.35
C LYS A 494 -11.77 10.23 27.56
N GLU A 495 -11.18 10.75 26.48
CA GLU A 495 -11.78 11.76 25.62
C GLU A 495 -12.81 11.20 24.64
N ARG A 496 -12.68 9.93 24.24
CA ARG A 496 -13.56 9.26 23.26
C ARG A 496 -14.49 8.27 23.96
N HIS A 497 -15.79 8.60 23.98
CA HIS A 497 -16.87 7.69 24.37
C HIS A 497 -17.19 6.75 23.19
N GLY A 498 -16.31 5.79 22.86
CA GLY A 498 -16.53 4.82 21.78
C GLY A 498 -15.25 4.21 21.24
N LYS A 499 -15.38 3.10 20.47
CA LYS A 499 -14.24 2.48 19.76
C LYS A 499 -13.68 3.44 18.72
N PRO A 500 -12.36 3.64 18.62
CA PRO A 500 -11.77 4.45 17.57
C PRO A 500 -12.06 3.83 16.20
N GLU A 501 -12.74 4.56 15.33
CA GLU A 501 -12.94 4.17 13.94
C GLU A 501 -11.69 4.47 13.13
N GLN A 502 -11.23 3.48 12.39
CA GLN A 502 -10.05 3.57 11.53
C GLN A 502 -10.48 4.16 10.19
N LEU A 503 -10.37 5.49 10.05
CA LEU A 503 -10.75 6.20 8.84
C LEU A 503 -9.53 6.58 8.00
N ASP A 504 -9.61 6.34 6.68
CA ASP A 504 -8.60 6.80 5.73
C ASP A 504 -8.64 8.32 5.54
N GLN A 505 -7.50 8.91 5.22
CA GLN A 505 -7.42 10.32 4.86
C GLN A 505 -7.74 10.49 3.37
N PHE A 506 -8.79 11.25 3.08
CA PHE A 506 -9.20 11.60 1.72
C PHE A 506 -8.87 13.05 1.41
N ARG A 507 -8.43 13.29 0.16
CA ARG A 507 -8.45 14.64 -0.43
C ARG A 507 -9.75 14.76 -1.22
N VAL A 508 -10.57 15.73 -0.88
CA VAL A 508 -11.84 15.96 -1.54
C VAL A 508 -11.72 17.18 -2.45
N TYR A 509 -11.94 16.96 -3.74
CA TYR A 509 -11.99 18.00 -4.74
C TYR A 509 -13.47 18.34 -4.98
N GLY A 510 -13.90 19.51 -4.46
CA GLY A 510 -15.27 19.98 -4.61
C GLY A 510 -15.51 20.69 -5.94
N ASN A 511 -16.80 20.78 -6.32
CA ASN A 511 -17.25 21.54 -7.47
C ASN A 511 -16.69 21.12 -8.84
N GLN A 512 -16.30 19.88 -9.01
CA GLN A 512 -15.92 19.36 -10.32
C GLN A 512 -17.18 19.10 -11.16
N GLU A 513 -17.09 19.40 -12.45
CA GLU A 513 -18.15 19.04 -13.40
C GLU A 513 -18.17 17.52 -13.58
N LEU A 514 -19.38 16.95 -13.48
CA LEU A 514 -19.56 15.52 -13.67
C LEU A 514 -19.40 15.19 -15.16
N GLY A 515 -18.34 14.46 -15.51
CA GLY A 515 -18.05 14.02 -16.88
C GLY A 515 -16.85 13.06 -16.93
N SER A 516 -16.86 12.14 -17.88
CA SER A 516 -15.80 11.13 -18.06
C SER A 516 -14.41 11.75 -18.26
N GLY A 517 -14.32 12.80 -19.07
CA GLY A 517 -13.06 13.51 -19.32
C GLY A 517 -12.53 14.29 -18.13
N ALA A 518 -13.41 14.93 -17.34
CA ALA A 518 -13.01 15.69 -16.14
C ALA A 518 -12.51 14.78 -15.01
N MET A 519 -13.02 13.54 -14.94
CA MET A 519 -12.64 12.55 -13.95
C MET A 519 -11.54 11.60 -14.41
N GLY A 520 -11.09 11.68 -15.65
CA GLY A 520 -10.10 10.76 -16.22
C GLY A 520 -10.58 9.30 -16.28
N VAL A 521 -11.89 9.08 -16.33
CA VAL A 521 -12.53 7.76 -16.38
C VAL A 521 -12.89 7.43 -17.81
N ARG A 522 -12.58 6.20 -18.25
CA ARG A 522 -12.91 5.71 -19.59
C ARG A 522 -14.42 5.56 -19.75
N GLU A 523 -14.92 5.72 -20.98
CA GLU A 523 -16.29 5.38 -21.33
C GLU A 523 -16.55 3.85 -21.18
N ALA A 524 -17.82 3.47 -21.09
CA ALA A 524 -18.24 2.11 -20.80
C ALA A 524 -17.72 1.55 -19.44
N ASN A 525 -17.51 2.45 -18.48
CA ASN A 525 -17.15 2.08 -17.11
C ASN A 525 -18.28 1.37 -16.35
N ILE A 526 -17.95 0.85 -15.17
CA ILE A 526 -18.90 0.25 -14.23
C ILE A 526 -19.14 1.24 -13.10
N LEU A 527 -20.38 1.65 -12.91
CA LEU A 527 -20.81 2.47 -11.80
C LEU A 527 -21.35 1.61 -10.68
N VAL A 528 -20.73 1.66 -9.51
CA VAL A 528 -21.16 0.92 -8.31
C VAL A 528 -21.72 1.89 -7.30
N ALA A 529 -23.02 1.84 -7.06
CA ALA A 529 -23.67 2.67 -6.06
C ALA A 529 -23.58 2.01 -4.67
N VAL A 530 -22.88 2.66 -3.74
CA VAL A 530 -22.66 2.15 -2.38
C VAL A 530 -23.42 3.00 -1.35
N ARG A 531 -23.89 2.33 -0.30
CA ARG A 531 -24.66 3.00 0.76
C ARG A 531 -24.23 2.59 2.17
N ASP A 532 -23.88 1.32 2.41
CA ASP A 532 -23.59 0.83 3.75
C ASP A 532 -22.16 0.30 3.80
N PRO A 533 -21.28 0.84 4.68
CA PRO A 533 -19.89 0.39 4.79
C PRO A 533 -19.76 -1.07 5.20
N ARG A 534 -20.78 -1.65 5.83
CA ARG A 534 -20.81 -3.05 6.26
C ARG A 534 -21.23 -4.01 5.17
N ASN A 535 -21.80 -3.49 4.07
CA ASN A 535 -22.42 -4.30 3.02
C ASN A 535 -21.84 -3.96 1.64
N LEU A 536 -20.57 -4.27 1.41
CA LEU A 536 -19.85 -4.04 0.15
C LEU A 536 -19.50 -5.33 -0.60
N TYR A 537 -20.23 -6.44 -0.36
CA TYR A 537 -19.94 -7.73 -1.00
C TYR A 537 -20.03 -7.66 -2.52
N TYR A 538 -21.00 -6.90 -3.06
CA TYR A 538 -21.15 -6.72 -4.51
C TYR A 538 -20.00 -5.92 -5.12
N LEU A 539 -19.44 -4.92 -4.44
CA LEU A 539 -18.23 -4.25 -4.89
C LEU A 539 -17.05 -5.21 -5.00
N ARG A 540 -16.92 -6.11 -4.02
CA ARG A 540 -15.90 -7.16 -4.07
C ARG A 540 -16.10 -8.10 -5.26
N GLN A 541 -17.33 -8.56 -5.52
CA GLN A 541 -17.62 -9.40 -6.68
C GLN A 541 -17.30 -8.68 -8.00
N VAL A 542 -17.70 -7.43 -8.13
CA VAL A 542 -17.37 -6.61 -9.30
C VAL A 542 -15.86 -6.54 -9.50
N LEU A 543 -15.11 -6.17 -8.48
CA LEU A 543 -13.65 -6.07 -8.57
C LEU A 543 -13.01 -7.44 -8.87
N ALA A 544 -13.49 -8.53 -8.28
CA ALA A 544 -12.95 -9.86 -8.56
C ALA A 544 -13.05 -10.23 -10.06
N HIS A 545 -14.19 -9.92 -10.72
CA HIS A 545 -14.46 -10.32 -12.10
C HIS A 545 -14.11 -9.27 -13.17
N THR A 546 -13.85 -8.01 -12.80
CA THR A 546 -13.54 -6.94 -13.75
C THR A 546 -12.05 -6.84 -14.03
N ASP A 547 -11.68 -6.77 -15.31
CA ASP A 547 -10.33 -6.42 -15.75
C ASP A 547 -10.18 -4.88 -15.76
N THR A 548 -9.61 -4.33 -14.69
CA THR A 548 -9.45 -2.88 -14.54
C THR A 548 -8.43 -2.26 -15.49
N THR A 549 -7.69 -3.05 -16.27
CA THR A 549 -6.86 -2.54 -17.35
C THR A 549 -7.69 -2.10 -18.57
N LYS A 550 -8.88 -2.69 -18.72
CA LYS A 550 -9.80 -2.42 -19.85
C LYS A 550 -11.00 -1.57 -19.45
N GLN A 551 -11.50 -1.70 -18.23
CA GLN A 551 -12.73 -1.07 -17.77
C GLN A 551 -12.55 -0.48 -16.37
N ASP A 552 -12.92 0.79 -16.21
CA ASP A 552 -12.82 1.47 -14.92
C ASP A 552 -14.01 1.16 -14.03
N VAL A 553 -13.78 1.15 -12.72
CA VAL A 553 -14.82 0.99 -11.69
C VAL A 553 -14.95 2.29 -10.91
N VAL A 554 -16.13 2.88 -10.98
CA VAL A 554 -16.47 4.11 -10.24
C VAL A 554 -17.41 3.76 -9.11
N VAL A 555 -17.01 4.07 -7.90
CA VAL A 555 -17.83 3.88 -6.68
C VAL A 555 -18.46 5.21 -6.32
N MET A 556 -19.78 5.26 -6.28
CA MET A 556 -20.51 6.45 -5.93
C MET A 556 -21.33 6.31 -4.64
N SER A 557 -21.36 7.36 -3.84
CA SER A 557 -22.33 7.57 -2.76
C SER A 557 -23.25 8.72 -3.12
N ALA A 558 -24.57 8.52 -2.99
CA ALA A 558 -25.57 9.58 -3.16
C ALA A 558 -25.89 10.21 -1.82
N ARG A 559 -25.54 11.47 -1.64
CA ARG A 559 -25.86 12.24 -0.44
C ARG A 559 -27.19 12.96 -0.59
N LEU A 560 -28.20 12.51 0.15
CA LEU A 560 -29.53 13.10 0.11
C LEU A 560 -29.60 14.39 0.94
N TYR A 561 -30.19 15.44 0.37
CA TYR A 561 -30.53 16.67 1.08
C TYR A 561 -32.00 17.00 0.92
N HIS A 562 -32.61 17.49 2.00
CA HIS A 562 -34.01 17.94 1.99
C HIS A 562 -34.10 19.40 1.52
N ARG A 563 -35.03 19.67 0.64
CA ARG A 563 -35.21 20.95 -0.05
C ARG A 563 -35.74 22.10 0.84
N GLU A 564 -35.88 21.92 2.15
CA GLU A 564 -36.53 22.86 3.08
C GLU A 564 -35.69 24.11 3.44
N HIS A 565 -34.44 24.18 3.04
CA HIS A 565 -33.67 25.42 3.18
C HIS A 565 -33.55 26.07 1.81
N SER A 566 -34.44 27.05 1.55
CA SER A 566 -34.40 27.95 0.40
C SER A 566 -33.02 28.62 0.28
N PHE A 567 -32.13 28.05 -0.47
CA PHE A 567 -30.94 28.75 -0.93
C PHE A 567 -31.29 29.55 -2.19
N SER A 568 -31.75 30.78 -1.97
CA SER A 568 -31.72 31.80 -3.00
C SER A 568 -30.27 32.22 -3.24
N GLY A 569 -29.75 31.85 -4.39
CA GLY A 569 -28.40 32.22 -4.84
C GLY A 569 -27.39 31.12 -4.65
N SER A 570 -26.66 30.78 -5.72
CA SER A 570 -25.55 29.87 -5.92
C SER A 570 -24.66 29.56 -4.68
N ALA A 571 -25.24 28.97 -3.64
CA ALA A 571 -24.49 28.55 -2.48
C ALA A 571 -23.65 27.32 -2.88
N VAL A 572 -22.36 27.52 -3.01
CA VAL A 572 -21.36 26.47 -3.15
C VAL A 572 -21.40 25.66 -1.86
N MET A 573 -21.92 24.41 -1.91
CA MET A 573 -21.85 23.51 -0.76
C MET A 573 -20.38 23.32 -0.39
N GLU A 574 -20.05 23.51 0.88
CA GLU A 574 -18.70 23.24 1.36
C GLU A 574 -18.42 21.73 1.38
N ALA A 575 -17.20 21.34 1.07
CA ALA A 575 -16.78 19.94 1.06
C ALA A 575 -17.05 19.24 2.42
N SER A 576 -16.97 19.99 3.52
CA SER A 576 -17.26 19.52 4.89
C SER A 576 -18.71 19.13 5.14
N GLN A 577 -19.66 19.66 4.35
CA GLN A 577 -21.08 19.36 4.46
C GLN A 577 -21.50 18.11 3.67
N VAL A 578 -20.76 17.79 2.63
CA VAL A 578 -21.06 16.68 1.70
C VAL A 578 -20.23 15.45 2.01
N PHE A 579 -19.01 15.66 2.50
CA PHE A 579 -18.07 14.57 2.87
C PHE A 579 -17.88 14.59 4.39
N ASP A 580 -18.84 14.01 5.10
CA ASP A 580 -18.80 13.89 6.56
C ASP A 580 -18.17 12.54 7.01
N HIS A 581 -18.30 12.26 8.29
CA HIS A 581 -17.77 11.04 8.90
C HIS A 581 -18.33 9.75 8.27
N TYR A 582 -19.60 9.77 7.83
CA TYR A 582 -20.23 8.60 7.23
C TYR A 582 -19.67 8.29 5.84
N GLU A 583 -19.50 9.29 4.97
CA GLU A 583 -18.87 9.10 3.66
C GLU A 583 -17.40 8.68 3.81
N GLN A 584 -16.72 9.20 4.82
CA GLN A 584 -15.35 8.81 5.12
C GLN A 584 -15.26 7.33 5.55
N GLU A 585 -16.17 6.86 6.41
CA GLU A 585 -16.27 5.44 6.81
C GLU A 585 -16.59 4.55 5.60
N LEU A 586 -17.61 4.94 4.81
CA LEU A 586 -18.05 4.21 3.63
C LEU A 586 -16.91 4.06 2.60
N PHE A 587 -16.21 5.16 2.32
CA PHE A 587 -15.11 5.12 1.36
C PHE A 587 -13.86 4.44 1.92
N THR A 588 -13.60 4.52 3.21
CA THR A 588 -12.56 3.70 3.86
C THR A 588 -12.83 2.21 3.66
N ALA A 589 -14.07 1.78 3.84
CA ALA A 589 -14.46 0.39 3.60
C ALA A 589 -14.34 0.01 2.11
N ALA A 590 -14.73 0.90 1.19
CA ALA A 590 -14.59 0.67 -0.26
C ALA A 590 -13.12 0.56 -0.69
N VAL A 591 -12.25 1.43 -0.17
CA VAL A 591 -10.79 1.39 -0.39
C VAL A 591 -10.20 0.09 0.15
N ALA A 592 -10.63 -0.37 1.32
CA ALA A 592 -10.16 -1.65 1.89
C ALA A 592 -10.51 -2.85 0.99
N VAL A 593 -11.68 -2.83 0.33
CA VAL A 593 -12.05 -3.85 -0.67
C VAL A 593 -11.15 -3.74 -1.90
N ALA A 594 -10.93 -2.54 -2.43
CA ALA A 594 -10.06 -2.30 -3.59
C ALA A 594 -8.60 -2.73 -3.33
N GLU A 595 -8.07 -2.39 -2.15
CA GLU A 595 -6.73 -2.82 -1.71
C GLU A 595 -6.61 -4.33 -1.60
N LYS A 596 -7.65 -5.01 -1.10
CA LYS A 596 -7.66 -6.47 -0.99
C LYS A 596 -7.60 -7.15 -2.36
N GLU A 597 -8.32 -6.62 -3.34
CA GLU A 597 -8.32 -7.14 -4.71
C GLU A 597 -7.13 -6.60 -5.55
N GLY A 598 -6.44 -5.55 -5.10
CA GLY A 598 -5.32 -4.91 -5.81
C GLY A 598 -5.76 -4.21 -7.09
N LYS A 599 -6.97 -3.65 -7.12
CA LYS A 599 -7.59 -3.02 -8.30
C LYS A 599 -8.01 -1.59 -8.00
N PRO A 600 -7.67 -0.63 -8.90
CA PRO A 600 -8.02 0.77 -8.69
C PRO A 600 -9.53 1.02 -8.79
N ILE A 601 -10.01 1.98 -8.01
CA ILE A 601 -11.38 2.50 -8.09
C ILE A 601 -11.35 4.02 -8.04
N SER A 602 -12.36 4.67 -8.63
CA SER A 602 -12.62 6.10 -8.49
C SER A 602 -13.75 6.32 -7.47
N LEU A 603 -13.64 7.31 -6.60
CA LEU A 603 -14.60 7.58 -5.53
C LEU A 603 -15.35 8.90 -5.79
N LEU A 604 -16.67 8.86 -5.72
CA LEU A 604 -17.54 9.98 -6.06
C LEU A 604 -18.66 10.17 -5.05
N VAL A 605 -18.84 11.39 -4.54
CA VAL A 605 -20.04 11.78 -3.77
C VAL A 605 -20.92 12.70 -4.61
N VAL A 606 -22.15 12.30 -4.80
CA VAL A 606 -23.14 13.04 -5.59
C VAL A 606 -24.23 13.58 -4.66
N PRO A 607 -24.30 14.91 -4.46
CA PRO A 607 -25.44 15.53 -3.78
C PRO A 607 -26.70 15.37 -4.61
N ALA A 608 -27.79 14.89 -4.01
CA ALA A 608 -29.05 14.63 -4.73
C ALA A 608 -30.27 14.74 -3.83
N THR A 609 -31.42 14.91 -4.44
CA THR A 609 -32.76 14.82 -3.79
C THR A 609 -33.36 13.44 -3.92
N ASP A 610 -32.97 12.69 -4.95
CA ASP A 610 -33.40 11.31 -5.22
C ASP A 610 -32.18 10.44 -5.59
N VAL A 611 -32.11 9.23 -5.01
CA VAL A 611 -30.98 8.31 -5.19
C VAL A 611 -30.95 7.74 -6.60
N PHE A 612 -32.11 7.36 -7.14
CA PHE A 612 -32.19 6.72 -8.46
C PHE A 612 -31.89 7.72 -9.58
N GLU A 613 -32.37 8.97 -9.39
CA GLU A 613 -32.02 10.07 -10.30
C GLU A 613 -30.50 10.34 -10.27
N ALA A 614 -29.91 10.41 -9.08
CA ALA A 614 -28.45 10.60 -8.93
C ALA A 614 -27.66 9.51 -9.65
N ILE A 615 -28.06 8.25 -9.49
CA ILE A 615 -27.40 7.11 -10.13
C ILE A 615 -27.50 7.23 -11.65
N MET A 616 -28.69 7.50 -12.19
CA MET A 616 -28.91 7.54 -13.64
C MET A 616 -28.23 8.73 -14.32
N VAL A 617 -28.31 9.89 -13.70
CA VAL A 617 -27.60 11.09 -14.19
C VAL A 617 -26.09 10.88 -14.16
N THR A 618 -25.57 10.26 -13.11
CA THR A 618 -24.14 9.94 -13.00
C THR A 618 -23.72 8.94 -14.08
N ALA A 619 -24.50 7.89 -14.27
CA ALA A 619 -24.25 6.89 -15.31
C ALA A 619 -24.24 7.50 -16.73
N GLN A 620 -25.19 8.39 -17.03
CA GLN A 620 -25.25 9.11 -18.32
C GLN A 620 -24.02 9.99 -18.52
N ARG A 621 -23.64 10.78 -17.51
CA ARG A 621 -22.51 11.73 -17.62
C ARG A 621 -21.15 11.05 -17.71
N LEU A 622 -21.00 9.91 -17.06
CA LEU A 622 -19.77 9.09 -17.11
C LEU A 622 -19.72 8.13 -18.29
N GLY A 623 -20.83 7.99 -19.05
CA GLY A 623 -20.92 7.00 -20.13
C GLY A 623 -20.84 5.56 -19.60
N SER A 624 -21.44 5.28 -18.43
CA SER A 624 -21.38 3.95 -17.82
C SER A 624 -22.21 2.93 -18.60
N ALA A 625 -21.64 1.75 -18.87
CA ALA A 625 -22.34 0.65 -19.52
C ALA A 625 -23.12 -0.23 -18.52
N ARG A 626 -22.63 -0.32 -17.29
CA ARG A 626 -23.22 -1.14 -16.23
C ARG A 626 -23.37 -0.31 -14.96
N VAL A 627 -24.50 -0.49 -14.28
CA VAL A 627 -24.80 0.10 -12.98
C VAL A 627 -25.06 -1.03 -12.00
N ILE A 628 -24.36 -1.05 -10.88
CA ILE A 628 -24.44 -2.12 -9.89
C ILE A 628 -24.83 -1.53 -8.54
N CYS A 629 -25.82 -2.09 -7.90
CA CYS A 629 -26.26 -1.68 -6.57
C CYS A 629 -26.61 -2.88 -5.70
N GLY A 630 -26.50 -2.72 -4.40
CA GLY A 630 -26.98 -3.70 -3.44
C GLY A 630 -28.52 -3.67 -3.32
N LEU A 631 -29.11 -4.80 -3.01
CA LEU A 631 -30.54 -4.91 -2.75
C LEU A 631 -30.92 -4.04 -1.54
N SER A 632 -31.98 -3.27 -1.70
CA SER A 632 -32.52 -2.43 -0.63
C SER A 632 -33.24 -3.28 0.44
N ASN A 633 -33.13 -2.88 1.71
CA ASN A 633 -33.86 -3.51 2.80
C ASN A 633 -35.38 -3.21 2.76
N LYS A 634 -35.81 -2.25 1.92
CA LYS A 634 -37.19 -1.77 1.85
C LYS A 634 -37.89 -2.03 0.51
N LEU A 635 -37.15 -2.39 -0.53
CA LEU A 635 -37.64 -2.54 -1.89
C LEU A 635 -37.18 -3.91 -2.43
N SER A 636 -38.03 -4.57 -3.19
CA SER A 636 -37.65 -5.72 -3.99
C SER A 636 -36.73 -5.32 -5.14
N ALA A 637 -36.03 -6.27 -5.74
CA ALA A 637 -35.15 -6.00 -6.87
C ALA A 637 -35.93 -5.42 -8.07
N ASP A 638 -37.16 -5.92 -8.31
CA ASP A 638 -38.01 -5.46 -9.41
C ASP A 638 -38.51 -4.03 -9.19
N GLU A 639 -38.90 -3.66 -7.95
CA GLU A 639 -39.26 -2.29 -7.59
C GLU A 639 -38.07 -1.33 -7.71
N GLN A 640 -36.90 -1.78 -7.32
CA GLN A 640 -35.67 -1.01 -7.43
C GLN A 640 -35.31 -0.76 -8.89
N ALA A 641 -35.43 -1.78 -9.74
CA ALA A 641 -35.24 -1.68 -11.17
C ALA A 641 -36.27 -0.75 -11.83
N LYS A 642 -37.54 -0.82 -11.41
CA LYS A 642 -38.62 0.07 -11.91
C LYS A 642 -38.31 1.53 -11.57
N LEU A 643 -37.97 1.86 -10.32
CA LEU A 643 -37.63 3.23 -9.91
C LEU A 643 -36.38 3.76 -10.67
N THR A 644 -35.43 2.88 -10.95
CA THR A 644 -34.25 3.22 -11.77
C THR A 644 -34.65 3.47 -13.23
N GLY A 645 -35.58 2.68 -13.77
CA GLY A 645 -36.13 2.89 -15.11
C GLY A 645 -36.91 4.22 -15.21
N ASP A 646 -37.74 4.52 -14.22
CA ASP A 646 -38.48 5.81 -14.14
C ASP A 646 -37.52 7.01 -14.09
N ALA A 647 -36.39 6.86 -13.37
CA ALA A 647 -35.33 7.88 -13.36
C ALA A 647 -34.60 8.01 -14.70
N TRP A 648 -34.38 6.88 -15.41
CA TRP A 648 -33.79 6.87 -16.74
C TRP A 648 -34.67 7.58 -17.77
N GLU A 649 -36.01 7.42 -17.69
CA GLU A 649 -36.95 8.09 -18.59
C GLU A 649 -36.95 9.63 -18.43
N ARG A 650 -36.61 10.14 -17.25
CA ARG A 650 -36.47 11.58 -16.99
C ARG A 650 -35.16 12.17 -17.50
N LEU A 651 -34.20 11.34 -17.93
CA LEU A 651 -32.92 11.85 -18.45
C LEU A 651 -33.10 12.61 -19.76
N PRO A 652 -32.31 13.68 -19.98
CA PRO A 652 -32.24 14.36 -21.28
C PRO A 652 -31.63 13.45 -22.36
N GLU A 653 -32.04 13.62 -23.59
CA GLU A 653 -31.42 12.91 -24.73
C GLU A 653 -29.96 13.39 -24.99
N PRO A 654 -29.06 12.52 -25.43
CA PRO A 654 -29.25 11.09 -25.70
C PRO A 654 -29.22 10.27 -24.42
N ARG A 655 -30.17 9.32 -24.30
CA ARG A 655 -30.25 8.41 -23.15
C ARG A 655 -29.38 7.16 -23.41
N PRO A 656 -28.51 6.77 -22.47
CA PRO A 656 -27.63 5.60 -22.63
C PRO A 656 -28.42 4.30 -22.44
N ARG A 657 -27.97 3.21 -23.08
CA ARG A 657 -28.39 1.85 -22.73
C ARG A 657 -27.54 1.36 -21.59
N ILE A 658 -28.14 0.88 -20.51
CA ILE A 658 -27.46 0.52 -19.28
C ILE A 658 -27.95 -0.87 -18.83
N THR A 659 -27.02 -1.72 -18.42
CA THR A 659 -27.34 -2.94 -17.67
C THR A 659 -27.34 -2.61 -16.18
N LEU A 660 -28.48 -2.73 -15.52
CA LEU A 660 -28.62 -2.60 -14.08
C LEU A 660 -28.50 -3.98 -13.41
N GLU A 661 -27.61 -4.13 -12.48
CA GLU A 661 -27.45 -5.34 -11.66
C GLU A 661 -27.83 -5.02 -10.20
N VAL A 662 -28.82 -5.73 -9.68
CA VAL A 662 -29.23 -5.65 -8.28
C VAL A 662 -28.72 -6.91 -7.56
N CYS A 663 -27.79 -6.70 -6.64
CA CYS A 663 -27.11 -7.78 -5.93
C CYS A 663 -27.74 -8.01 -4.56
N ALA A 664 -28.14 -9.24 -4.26
CA ALA A 664 -28.67 -9.62 -2.96
C ALA A 664 -27.57 -10.19 -2.03
N PRO A 665 -27.67 -10.06 -0.70
CA PRO A 665 -26.65 -10.48 0.26
C PRO A 665 -26.21 -11.95 0.16
N GLU A 666 -27.12 -12.81 -0.26
CA GLU A 666 -26.87 -14.24 -0.52
C GLU A 666 -26.09 -14.51 -1.81
N GLY A 667 -25.70 -13.46 -2.57
CA GLY A 667 -24.92 -13.57 -3.78
C GLY A 667 -25.73 -13.72 -5.06
N THR A 668 -27.07 -13.72 -4.99
CA THR A 668 -27.92 -13.71 -6.19
C THR A 668 -27.86 -12.34 -6.86
N VAL A 669 -27.71 -12.32 -8.20
CA VAL A 669 -27.68 -11.10 -9.01
C VAL A 669 -28.85 -11.14 -9.97
N ARG A 670 -29.67 -10.08 -9.98
CA ARG A 670 -30.70 -9.89 -10.99
C ARG A 670 -30.27 -8.79 -11.95
N GLU A 671 -30.30 -9.10 -13.22
CA GLU A 671 -29.92 -8.18 -14.31
C GLU A 671 -31.16 -7.63 -15.00
N TYR A 672 -31.15 -6.32 -15.25
CA TYR A 672 -32.19 -5.60 -15.96
C TYR A 672 -31.56 -4.74 -17.04
N ASN A 673 -32.11 -4.81 -18.27
CA ASN A 673 -31.69 -3.94 -19.35
C ASN A 673 -32.56 -2.67 -19.37
N ILE A 674 -31.93 -1.53 -19.05
CA ILE A 674 -32.59 -0.21 -19.06
C ILE A 674 -32.22 0.47 -20.38
N GLY A 675 -33.23 0.80 -21.15
CA GLY A 675 -33.03 1.43 -22.46
C GLY A 675 -34.36 1.72 -23.15
N PRO A 676 -34.33 2.28 -24.36
CA PRO A 676 -35.53 2.52 -25.13
C PRO A 676 -36.34 1.23 -25.29
N HIS A 677 -37.58 1.26 -24.89
CA HIS A 677 -38.49 0.15 -25.05
C HIS A 677 -39.74 0.59 -25.81
N ASN A 678 -40.30 -0.32 -26.60
CA ASN A 678 -41.56 -0.06 -27.23
C ASN A 678 -42.69 -0.21 -26.21
N PRO A 679 -43.57 0.80 -26.03
CA PRO A 679 -44.68 0.67 -25.11
C PRO A 679 -45.56 -0.52 -25.51
N ARG A 680 -45.93 -1.34 -24.54
CA ARG A 680 -46.85 -2.45 -24.77
C ARG A 680 -48.27 -1.93 -24.84
N LEU A 681 -48.91 -2.10 -26.01
CA LEU A 681 -50.32 -1.84 -26.15
C LEU A 681 -51.12 -3.11 -25.78
N ARG A 682 -52.27 -2.94 -25.14
CA ARG A 682 -53.20 -4.04 -24.91
C ARG A 682 -53.80 -4.55 -26.24
N PRO A 683 -54.18 -5.81 -26.36
CA PRO A 683 -54.80 -6.30 -27.59
C PRO A 683 -55.99 -5.48 -28.03
N GLN A 684 -56.79 -4.96 -27.12
CA GLN A 684 -57.92 -4.06 -27.36
C GLN A 684 -57.49 -2.71 -27.98
N ASP A 685 -56.40 -2.15 -27.53
CA ASP A 685 -55.88 -0.89 -28.05
C ASP A 685 -55.31 -1.08 -29.45
N VAL A 686 -54.64 -2.21 -29.71
CA VAL A 686 -54.17 -2.60 -31.06
C VAL A 686 -55.34 -2.79 -32.00
N GLU A 687 -56.44 -3.44 -31.56
CA GLU A 687 -57.63 -3.63 -32.33
C GLU A 687 -58.32 -2.30 -32.65
N LEU A 688 -58.43 -1.40 -31.67
CA LEU A 688 -58.98 -0.08 -31.85
C LEU A 688 -58.14 0.73 -32.87
N MET A 689 -56.86 0.72 -32.74
CA MET A 689 -55.91 1.38 -33.68
C MET A 689 -56.11 0.85 -35.09
N HIS A 690 -56.26 -0.47 -35.26
CA HIS A 690 -56.50 -1.13 -36.56
C HIS A 690 -57.86 -0.73 -37.14
N LYS A 691 -58.93 -0.71 -36.33
CA LYS A 691 -60.25 -0.24 -36.75
C LYS A 691 -60.23 1.24 -37.19
N LEU A 692 -59.57 2.11 -36.49
CA LEU A 692 -59.36 3.51 -36.89
C LEU A 692 -58.61 3.62 -38.18
N TRP A 693 -57.54 2.84 -38.35
CA TRP A 693 -56.75 2.83 -39.59
C TRP A 693 -57.59 2.38 -40.77
N LEU A 694 -58.37 1.30 -40.65
CA LEU A 694 -59.27 0.82 -41.70
C LEU A 694 -60.32 1.89 -42.10
N ASN A 695 -60.89 2.56 -41.13
CA ASN A 695 -61.89 3.62 -41.37
C ASN A 695 -61.27 4.79 -42.12
N ILE A 696 -60.08 5.26 -41.75
CA ILE A 696 -59.42 6.39 -42.34
C ILE A 696 -58.93 6.07 -43.75
N THR A 697 -58.39 4.88 -43.99
CA THR A 697 -57.86 4.43 -45.29
C THR A 697 -58.94 4.08 -46.29
N THR A 698 -60.20 4.10 -45.92
CA THR A 698 -61.34 3.98 -46.83
C THR A 698 -61.43 5.21 -47.76
N ASP A 699 -60.96 6.36 -47.32
CA ASP A 699 -60.82 7.55 -48.20
C ASP A 699 -59.54 7.42 -49.01
N PRO A 700 -59.62 7.46 -50.37
CA PRO A 700 -58.47 7.33 -51.26
C PRO A 700 -57.36 8.34 -51.00
N LYS A 701 -57.66 9.49 -50.41
CA LYS A 701 -56.66 10.51 -50.03
C LYS A 701 -55.71 10.05 -48.94
N PHE A 702 -56.13 9.09 -48.09
CA PHE A 702 -55.35 8.55 -46.97
C PHE A 702 -54.97 7.08 -47.17
N ALA A 703 -55.07 6.54 -48.38
CA ALA A 703 -54.71 5.14 -48.66
C ALA A 703 -53.27 4.77 -48.34
N GLY A 704 -52.35 5.76 -48.28
CA GLY A 704 -50.95 5.58 -47.89
C GLY A 704 -50.69 5.75 -46.39
N ALA A 705 -51.75 5.93 -45.55
CA ALA A 705 -51.54 6.05 -44.11
C ALA A 705 -51.19 4.72 -43.48
N HIS A 706 -50.25 4.75 -42.52
CA HIS A 706 -49.87 3.61 -41.69
C HIS A 706 -50.35 3.80 -40.28
N HIS A 707 -50.44 2.75 -39.48
CA HIS A 707 -50.84 2.78 -38.08
C HIS A 707 -50.08 3.79 -37.24
N TYR A 708 -48.76 3.96 -37.51
CA TYR A 708 -47.94 4.91 -36.78
C TYR A 708 -48.34 6.38 -37.01
N HIS A 709 -48.96 6.73 -38.19
CA HIS A 709 -49.46 8.07 -38.44
C HIS A 709 -50.65 8.38 -37.55
N ILE A 710 -51.52 7.38 -37.28
CA ILE A 710 -52.67 7.53 -36.39
C ILE A 710 -52.20 7.72 -34.96
N VAL A 711 -51.24 6.91 -34.54
CA VAL A 711 -50.65 7.03 -33.18
C VAL A 711 -49.98 8.39 -33.00
N ALA A 712 -49.19 8.86 -33.99
CA ALA A 712 -48.55 10.18 -33.95
C ALA A 712 -49.58 11.29 -33.79
N LEU A 713 -50.63 11.27 -34.63
CA LEU A 713 -51.70 12.27 -34.55
C LEU A 713 -52.41 12.25 -33.20
N ALA A 714 -52.72 11.06 -32.67
CA ALA A 714 -53.36 10.90 -31.35
C ALA A 714 -52.48 11.43 -30.23
N LEU A 715 -51.19 11.22 -30.28
CA LEU A 715 -50.24 11.73 -29.27
C LEU A 715 -50.05 13.24 -29.36
N GLU A 716 -49.99 13.80 -30.56
CA GLU A 716 -49.94 15.27 -30.77
C GLU A 716 -51.20 15.95 -30.25
N GLU A 717 -52.37 15.39 -30.49
CA GLU A 717 -53.66 15.88 -30.04
C GLU A 717 -53.73 15.82 -28.49
N LEU A 718 -53.35 14.71 -27.92
CA LEU A 718 -53.28 14.56 -26.44
C LEU A 718 -52.30 15.56 -25.83
N GLN A 719 -51.13 15.77 -26.43
CA GLN A 719 -50.15 16.78 -25.98
C GLN A 719 -50.75 18.20 -26.01
N ARG A 720 -51.49 18.51 -27.08
CA ARG A 720 -52.17 19.78 -27.24
C ARG A 720 -53.24 19.96 -26.14
N GLU A 721 -54.10 18.97 -25.93
CA GLU A 721 -55.17 19.00 -24.92
C GLU A 721 -54.60 19.13 -23.48
N LEU A 722 -53.51 18.48 -23.16
CA LEU A 722 -52.81 18.61 -21.88
C LEU A 722 -52.27 20.03 -21.63
N SER A 723 -52.05 20.81 -22.67
CA SER A 723 -51.59 22.20 -22.57
C SER A 723 -52.72 23.22 -22.47
N THR A 724 -54.00 22.78 -22.57
CA THR A 724 -55.22 23.63 -22.52
C THR A 724 -55.92 23.55 -21.15
N GLU A 725 -57.03 24.29 -21.01
CA GLU A 725 -57.91 24.24 -19.82
C GLU A 725 -58.55 22.85 -19.60
N GLN A 726 -58.59 22.01 -20.63
CA GLN A 726 -59.13 20.65 -20.58
C GLN A 726 -58.23 19.65 -19.85
N ARG A 727 -57.06 20.06 -19.39
CA ARG A 727 -56.10 19.22 -18.66
C ARG A 727 -56.72 18.48 -17.47
N GLY A 728 -57.61 19.15 -16.72
CA GLY A 728 -58.26 18.57 -15.54
C GLY A 728 -59.13 17.35 -15.92
N ASP A 729 -59.96 17.51 -16.95
CA ASP A 729 -60.84 16.46 -17.43
C ASP A 729 -60.09 15.27 -18.03
N LEU A 730 -58.96 15.54 -18.71
CA LEU A 730 -58.08 14.52 -19.25
C LEU A 730 -57.41 13.69 -18.15
N LEU A 731 -56.90 14.34 -17.12
CA LEU A 731 -56.30 13.64 -15.98
C LEU A 731 -57.32 12.80 -15.21
N GLN A 732 -58.58 13.26 -15.12
CA GLN A 732 -59.65 12.46 -14.55
C GLN A 732 -59.96 11.22 -15.40
N LYS A 733 -60.06 11.36 -16.73
CA LYS A 733 -60.21 10.22 -17.64
C LYS A 733 -59.07 9.24 -17.54
N LEU A 734 -57.83 9.71 -17.42
CA LEU A 734 -56.64 8.83 -17.23
C LEU A 734 -56.72 8.07 -15.91
N GLN A 735 -57.19 8.72 -14.84
CA GLN A 735 -57.38 8.09 -13.55
C GLN A 735 -58.47 6.99 -13.62
N ASP A 736 -59.57 7.26 -14.32
CA ASP A 736 -60.61 6.26 -14.54
C ASP A 736 -60.11 5.07 -15.35
N GLU A 737 -59.29 5.29 -16.36
CA GLU A 737 -58.68 4.22 -17.16
C GLU A 737 -57.66 3.39 -16.35
N MET A 738 -56.87 4.02 -15.50
CA MET A 738 -55.97 3.35 -14.56
C MET A 738 -56.77 2.42 -13.60
N VAL A 739 -57.89 2.87 -13.09
CA VAL A 739 -58.78 2.07 -12.23
C VAL A 739 -59.41 0.91 -12.97
N ARG A 740 -59.80 1.07 -14.23
CA ARG A 740 -60.35 0.00 -15.08
C ARG A 740 -59.28 -1.04 -15.46
N SER A 741 -58.04 -0.62 -15.56
CA SER A 741 -56.91 -1.45 -16.05
C SER A 741 -56.18 -2.18 -14.91
N ASP A 742 -56.60 -2.02 -13.63
CA ASP A 742 -55.89 -2.64 -12.49
C ASP A 742 -56.12 -4.13 -12.43
N PRO A 743 -55.09 -4.96 -12.66
CA PRO A 743 -55.22 -6.43 -12.68
C PRO A 743 -55.56 -7.06 -11.32
N LYS A 744 -55.60 -6.24 -10.23
CA LYS A 744 -55.96 -6.69 -8.87
C LYS A 744 -57.44 -6.62 -8.55
N ARG A 745 -58.26 -6.11 -9.46
CA ARG A 745 -59.72 -6.15 -9.25
C ARG A 745 -60.26 -7.46 -9.82
N PRO A 746 -60.90 -8.35 -9.02
CA PRO A 746 -61.62 -9.47 -9.57
C PRO A 746 -62.74 -8.99 -10.45
N ASP A 747 -62.82 -9.51 -11.66
CA ASP A 747 -63.90 -9.27 -12.61
C ASP A 747 -65.25 -9.34 -11.89
N SER A 748 -65.90 -8.21 -11.71
CA SER A 748 -67.33 -8.20 -11.44
C SER A 748 -68.00 -8.38 -12.76
N ASN A 749 -68.37 -9.66 -13.05
CA ASN A 749 -69.21 -10.20 -14.12
C ASN A 749 -69.27 -9.50 -15.45
#